data_c062f304e06998d3bd75254532007e8b
#
_entry.id   c062f304e06998d3bd75254532007e8b
#
_cell.length_a   1.000
_cell.length_b   1.000
_cell.length_c   1.000
_cell.angle_alpha   90.00
_cell.angle_beta   90.00
_cell.angle_gamma   90.00
#
_symmetry.space_group_name_H-M   'P 1'
#
loop_
_entity.id
_entity.type
_entity.pdbx_description
1 polymer ?
#
loop_
_entity_poly.entity_id
_entity_poly.type
_entity_poly.pdbx_seq_one_letter_code
_entity_poly.pdbx_strand_id
1 'polypeptide(L)'
;MKRIYLASIVALLASMPGTPGASQAFGNAITVDGDQVFVGEASYEMRSGVVYVFGRDPSGSWIQTQRIEPSSGVPGDRFGIGLAKHENTLLISATRADEGAGAVYVYQNQNGTWIESGRLETTDRSPADSLGTGLAITNDWIMVGTIAQNDRTGAAYAFRREGESWVQHSTIRPADIDEGDTFGSRIALQGNQMLISAPFGSDGEGRVYSFTYSEDSDTWEESGQLQAPGLSEETMFGTDIAIENNVSLVGAPGYFGGTGAGTGAVFVYGLAGDTWQLASLLSPYESTGAIQFGGSIAFDGNAALIGAFSAAQGQGRIFSYTFNRETFEWTAASKISSAETGRAFFGRTVDFSGDIAVGVANGADRGAGAAWVFERTDNNWTSAGRITGDVLGMDAITGDEVSCSTEGEASGFDCESVDLVSFLPLAHMGAERGIVTNDVWGWTDPETGQEIVLVGMTNQTAFVDVTDPGMPTYLGRLPMPETANASTWRDMKVYQDHMYVVSDGAGEHGMQVFDLTRLRGLNGSDPQTFASDAHYDQIASAHNIVINEETGFAYSVGSSGGGQTCGGGLHMINIQDPLAPVFAGCFQDMSTGRQRTGYSHDAQCVVYHGPDTDYQGHEICLGSNETALSIADVTDKSNPLTVAMASYPNVGYSHQGWLSEDHSYFFMGDELDESGGNVTNTRTLIWDLADLDDPILAREYMAETKATDHNLYILGNTMYQSNYKSGLRVLDISDPENPQLVGNFDTVPYGGDDASMTGSWSNYPYFKSGVVVVTSSREGLFVVRYRPRTISE
;
A
#
# COMPACT_ATOMS: atom_id res chain seq x y z
N MET A 1 10.04 -30.33 5.83
CA MET A 1 9.84 -29.73 4.51
C MET A 1 8.36 -29.44 4.20
N LYS A 2 7.38 -29.99 4.91
CA LYS A 2 5.93 -29.68 4.71
C LYS A 2 5.45 -28.39 5.40
N ARG A 3 6.16 -27.85 6.39
CA ARG A 3 5.74 -26.64 7.18
C ARG A 3 5.96 -25.29 6.50
N ILE A 4 6.69 -25.21 5.38
CA ILE A 4 7.01 -23.94 4.70
C ILE A 4 5.89 -23.50 3.74
N TYR A 5 5.04 -24.42 3.26
CA TYR A 5 3.97 -24.09 2.32
C TYR A 5 2.71 -23.48 2.96
N LEU A 6 2.39 -23.81 4.23
CA LEU A 6 1.21 -23.23 4.91
C LEU A 6 1.38 -21.74 5.27
N ALA A 7 2.60 -21.32 5.59
CA ALA A 7 2.87 -19.88 5.84
C ALA A 7 2.67 -19.02 4.58
N SER A 8 2.85 -19.61 3.39
CA SER A 8 2.70 -18.92 2.12
C SER A 8 1.24 -18.68 1.70
N ILE A 9 0.29 -19.52 2.16
CA ILE A 9 -1.13 -19.40 1.79
C ILE A 9 -1.88 -18.40 2.69
N VAL A 10 -1.53 -18.31 3.96
CA VAL A 10 -2.04 -17.25 4.86
C VAL A 10 -1.51 -15.88 4.40
N ALA A 11 -0.28 -15.83 3.90
CA ALA A 11 0.28 -14.67 3.23
C ALA A 11 -0.42 -14.38 1.88
N LEU A 12 -0.91 -15.40 1.13
CA LEU A 12 -1.64 -15.19 -0.14
C LEU A 12 -3.06 -14.63 0.05
N LEU A 13 -3.68 -14.81 1.19
CA LEU A 13 -4.94 -14.15 1.54
C LEU A 13 -4.72 -12.74 2.12
N ALA A 14 -3.53 -12.45 2.63
CA ALA A 14 -3.14 -11.17 3.20
C ALA A 14 -2.16 -10.36 2.34
N SER A 15 -1.44 -10.99 1.40
CA SER A 15 -0.46 -10.31 0.54
C SER A 15 -0.36 -10.99 -0.82
N MET A 16 -1.18 -10.61 -1.78
CA MET A 16 -0.64 -10.53 -3.14
C MET A 16 0.38 -9.38 -3.11
N PRO A 17 1.52 -9.45 -3.84
CA PRO A 17 2.38 -8.29 -3.97
C PRO A 17 1.52 -7.18 -4.58
N GLY A 18 0.93 -6.38 -3.71
CA GLY A 18 0.20 -5.18 -4.06
C GLY A 18 1.25 -4.17 -4.50
N THR A 19 0.95 -3.47 -5.55
CA THR A 19 1.52 -2.15 -5.83
C THR A 19 1.72 -1.37 -4.52
N PRO A 20 2.76 -0.55 -4.37
CA PRO A 20 3.08 0.22 -3.17
C PRO A 20 1.94 1.04 -2.52
N GLY A 21 0.76 1.10 -3.13
CA GLY A 21 -0.43 1.75 -2.58
C GLY A 21 -1.33 0.93 -1.65
N ALA A 22 -1.01 -0.35 -1.35
CA ALA A 22 -1.93 -1.32 -0.71
C ALA A 22 -2.06 -1.22 0.83
N SER A 23 -1.76 -0.08 1.47
CA SER A 23 -1.93 0.08 2.91
C SER A 23 -3.33 0.54 3.35
N GLN A 24 -4.17 0.94 2.42
CA GLN A 24 -5.55 1.31 2.68
C GLN A 24 -6.45 0.13 2.33
N ALA A 25 -7.20 -0.37 3.31
CA ALA A 25 -8.00 -1.58 3.16
C ALA A 25 -9.49 -1.23 3.28
N PHE A 26 -9.96 -0.27 2.47
CA PHE A 26 -11.38 0.10 2.40
C PHE A 26 -12.23 -1.09 2.00
N GLY A 27 -13.23 -1.39 2.83
CA GLY A 27 -14.11 -2.52 2.62
C GLY A 27 -13.59 -3.85 3.17
N ASN A 28 -12.64 -3.85 4.12
CA ASN A 28 -12.27 -5.06 4.87
C ASN A 28 -13.48 -5.70 5.52
N ALA A 29 -14.36 -4.89 6.09
CA ALA A 29 -15.67 -5.28 6.58
C ALA A 29 -16.72 -4.30 6.09
N ILE A 30 -17.92 -4.79 5.83
CA ILE A 30 -19.10 -3.99 5.52
C ILE A 30 -20.29 -4.52 6.30
N THR A 31 -21.26 -3.66 6.58
CA THR A 31 -22.59 -4.07 6.99
C THR A 31 -23.62 -3.07 6.46
N VAL A 32 -24.75 -3.61 6.01
CA VAL A 32 -25.85 -2.84 5.43
C VAL A 32 -27.08 -2.94 6.31
N ASP A 33 -27.71 -1.80 6.61
CA ASP A 33 -28.95 -1.76 7.36
C ASP A 33 -29.89 -0.70 6.77
N GLY A 34 -30.86 -1.15 5.98
CA GLY A 34 -31.74 -0.25 5.25
C GLY A 34 -30.96 0.71 4.35
N ASP A 35 -31.14 2.01 4.59
CA ASP A 35 -30.46 3.08 3.84
C ASP A 35 -29.11 3.51 4.45
N GLN A 36 -28.52 2.71 5.33
CA GLN A 36 -27.19 2.95 5.88
C GLN A 36 -26.22 1.85 5.43
N VAL A 37 -25.01 2.25 5.03
CA VAL A 37 -23.90 1.38 4.68
C VAL A 37 -22.70 1.72 5.55
N PHE A 38 -22.17 0.73 6.24
CA PHE A 38 -20.99 0.86 7.08
C PHE A 38 -19.84 0.17 6.39
N VAL A 39 -18.71 0.87 6.25
CA VAL A 39 -17.52 0.36 5.57
C VAL A 39 -16.31 0.58 6.45
N GLY A 40 -15.67 -0.51 6.83
CA GLY A 40 -14.41 -0.47 7.58
C GLY A 40 -13.23 -0.24 6.63
N GLU A 41 -12.31 0.63 7.05
CA GLU A 41 -11.00 0.84 6.45
C GLU A 41 -9.94 0.67 7.53
N ALA A 42 -9.54 -0.58 7.74
CA ALA A 42 -8.59 -0.95 8.75
C ALA A 42 -7.17 -0.58 8.30
N SER A 43 -6.68 0.56 8.72
CA SER A 43 -5.30 0.97 8.46
C SER A 43 -4.31 -0.01 9.08
N TYR A 44 -3.21 -0.25 8.39
CA TYR A 44 -2.21 -1.20 8.85
C TYR A 44 -1.05 -0.53 9.61
N GLU A 45 -0.82 0.77 9.39
CA GLU A 45 0.41 1.41 9.87
C GLU A 45 0.20 2.85 10.35
N MET A 46 -0.31 3.76 9.53
CA MET A 46 -0.34 5.21 9.80
C MET A 46 -1.42 5.68 10.78
N ARG A 47 -2.53 4.95 10.90
CA ARG A 47 -3.68 5.29 11.75
C ARG A 47 -4.23 4.04 12.41
N SER A 48 -5.06 4.23 13.42
CA SER A 48 -5.78 3.12 14.09
C SER A 48 -6.74 2.36 13.17
N GLY A 49 -7.20 3.01 12.09
CA GLY A 49 -8.29 2.59 11.22
C GLY A 49 -9.53 3.43 11.42
N VAL A 50 -10.50 3.28 10.53
CA VAL A 50 -11.72 4.10 10.49
C VAL A 50 -12.91 3.28 9.99
N VAL A 51 -14.13 3.65 10.41
CA VAL A 51 -15.37 3.16 9.82
C VAL A 51 -16.15 4.34 9.25
N TYR A 52 -16.49 4.26 7.99
CA TYR A 52 -17.34 5.23 7.31
C TYR A 52 -18.79 4.79 7.34
N VAL A 53 -19.69 5.72 7.61
CA VAL A 53 -21.14 5.53 7.48
C VAL A 53 -21.62 6.33 6.28
N PHE A 54 -22.25 5.64 5.34
CA PHE A 54 -22.86 6.27 4.18
C PHE A 54 -24.37 6.21 4.30
N GLY A 55 -25.01 7.23 3.80
CA GLY A 55 -26.47 7.33 3.70
C GLY A 55 -26.85 8.08 2.43
N ARG A 56 -28.16 8.19 2.19
CA ARG A 56 -28.66 8.94 1.03
C ARG A 56 -28.85 10.42 1.37
N ASP A 57 -28.43 11.27 0.46
CA ASP A 57 -28.80 12.68 0.49
C ASP A 57 -30.23 12.88 -0.08
N PRO A 58 -30.79 14.10 0.00
CA PRO A 58 -32.12 14.39 -0.57
C PRO A 58 -32.24 14.19 -2.08
N SER A 59 -31.15 14.09 -2.81
CA SER A 59 -31.12 13.75 -4.25
C SER A 59 -31.15 12.24 -4.53
N GLY A 60 -30.99 11.42 -3.47
CA GLY A 60 -30.86 9.97 -3.55
C GLY A 60 -29.43 9.48 -3.74
N SER A 61 -28.44 10.36 -3.77
CA SER A 61 -27.02 10.00 -3.93
C SER A 61 -26.43 9.47 -2.61
N TRP A 62 -25.56 8.48 -2.69
CA TRP A 62 -24.86 7.96 -1.54
C TRP A 62 -23.73 8.91 -1.13
N ILE A 63 -23.77 9.41 0.10
CA ILE A 63 -22.79 10.32 0.68
C ILE A 63 -22.32 9.80 2.03
N GLN A 64 -21.11 10.16 2.41
CA GLN A 64 -20.60 9.92 3.76
C GLN A 64 -21.35 10.80 4.75
N THR A 65 -21.99 10.19 5.75
CA THR A 65 -22.76 10.88 6.79
C THR A 65 -22.03 10.95 8.12
N GLN A 66 -21.13 9.97 8.38
CA GLN A 66 -20.30 9.96 9.57
C GLN A 66 -18.98 9.22 9.29
N ARG A 67 -17.94 9.64 9.99
CA ARG A 67 -16.66 8.96 10.12
C ARG A 67 -16.48 8.60 11.59
N ILE A 68 -16.16 7.33 11.86
CA ILE A 68 -16.02 6.79 13.21
C ILE A 68 -14.56 6.37 13.40
N GLU A 69 -13.93 6.92 14.43
CA GLU A 69 -12.61 6.56 14.90
C GLU A 69 -12.69 6.13 16.36
N PRO A 70 -11.82 5.24 16.86
CA PRO A 70 -11.86 4.82 18.25
C PRO A 70 -11.34 5.92 19.17
N SER A 71 -11.90 6.04 20.36
CA SER A 71 -11.50 7.05 21.34
C SER A 71 -10.06 6.86 21.87
N SER A 72 -9.50 5.66 21.76
CA SER A 72 -8.18 5.28 22.27
C SER A 72 -7.34 4.51 21.26
N GLY A 73 -7.56 4.75 19.97
CA GLY A 73 -6.82 4.03 18.92
C GLY A 73 -5.40 4.55 18.72
N VAL A 74 -4.49 3.64 18.42
CA VAL A 74 -3.11 3.95 18.00
C VAL A 74 -2.86 3.44 16.58
N PRO A 75 -1.85 3.98 15.86
CA PRO A 75 -1.49 3.49 14.54
C PRO A 75 -1.27 1.98 14.52
N GLY A 76 -1.85 1.32 13.51
CA GLY A 76 -1.72 -0.12 13.35
C GLY A 76 -2.74 -1.00 14.07
N ASP A 77 -3.63 -0.47 14.89
CA ASP A 77 -4.66 -1.22 15.63
C ASP A 77 -5.64 -1.99 14.75
N ARG A 78 -5.79 -1.56 13.50
CA ARG A 78 -6.71 -2.14 12.50
C ARG A 78 -8.18 -2.01 12.90
N PHE A 79 -8.57 -0.89 13.48
CA PHE A 79 -9.98 -0.58 13.75
C PHE A 79 -10.81 -0.58 12.45
N GLY A 80 -11.98 -1.21 12.49
CA GLY A 80 -12.82 -1.41 11.30
C GLY A 80 -12.51 -2.70 10.52
N ILE A 81 -11.66 -3.60 11.03
CA ILE A 81 -11.37 -4.89 10.38
C ILE A 81 -12.55 -5.86 10.45
N GLY A 82 -13.42 -5.73 11.43
CA GLY A 82 -14.66 -6.48 11.59
C GLY A 82 -15.79 -5.56 12.04
N LEU A 83 -16.98 -5.80 11.49
CA LEU A 83 -18.22 -5.09 11.78
C LEU A 83 -19.34 -6.10 12.04
N ALA A 84 -20.15 -5.85 13.05
CA ALA A 84 -21.43 -6.54 13.25
C ALA A 84 -22.46 -5.55 13.82
N LYS A 85 -23.70 -5.61 13.33
CA LYS A 85 -24.73 -4.67 13.74
C LYS A 85 -26.04 -5.39 14.04
N HIS A 86 -26.70 -4.96 15.11
CA HIS A 86 -28.06 -5.36 15.41
C HIS A 86 -28.81 -4.17 16.02
N GLU A 87 -29.92 -3.80 15.42
CA GLU A 87 -30.74 -2.64 15.81
C GLU A 87 -29.87 -1.37 16.00
N ASN A 88 -29.82 -0.82 17.20
CA ASN A 88 -29.10 0.41 17.53
C ASN A 88 -27.68 0.15 18.07
N THR A 89 -27.18 -1.08 17.99
CA THR A 89 -25.83 -1.44 18.46
C THR A 89 -24.95 -1.83 17.28
N LEU A 90 -23.77 -1.22 17.18
CA LEU A 90 -22.73 -1.54 16.20
C LEU A 90 -21.46 -1.97 16.95
N LEU A 91 -20.91 -3.11 16.56
CA LEU A 91 -19.63 -3.60 17.02
C LEU A 91 -18.57 -3.29 15.96
N ILE A 92 -17.44 -2.79 16.43
CA ILE A 92 -16.27 -2.53 15.57
C ILE A 92 -15.05 -3.17 16.23
N SER A 93 -14.35 -4.03 15.51
CA SER A 93 -13.14 -4.65 16.02
C SER A 93 -11.86 -3.95 15.55
N ALA A 94 -10.82 -4.06 16.40
CA ALA A 94 -9.46 -3.61 16.19
C ALA A 94 -8.52 -4.74 16.64
N THR A 95 -8.21 -5.67 15.74
CA THR A 95 -7.57 -6.95 16.08
C THR A 95 -6.12 -6.85 16.50
N ARG A 96 -5.48 -5.69 16.30
CA ARG A 96 -4.10 -5.43 16.75
C ARG A 96 -4.01 -4.43 17.90
N ALA A 97 -5.13 -3.89 18.38
CA ALA A 97 -5.14 -3.02 19.55
C ALA A 97 -4.54 -3.73 20.78
N ASP A 98 -4.03 -2.96 21.73
CA ASP A 98 -3.47 -3.46 22.97
C ASP A 98 -2.36 -4.50 22.73
N GLU A 99 -1.34 -4.14 21.95
CA GLU A 99 -0.20 -5.00 21.62
C GLU A 99 -0.58 -6.30 20.87
N GLY A 100 -1.69 -6.24 20.09
CA GLY A 100 -2.22 -7.39 19.34
C GLY A 100 -3.16 -8.29 20.12
N ALA A 101 -3.49 -7.98 21.38
CA ALA A 101 -4.53 -8.70 22.11
C ALA A 101 -5.90 -8.55 21.43
N GLY A 102 -6.10 -7.44 20.74
CA GLY A 102 -7.32 -7.08 20.03
C GLY A 102 -8.37 -6.43 20.93
N ALA A 103 -9.25 -5.66 20.35
CA ALA A 103 -10.34 -4.97 21.03
C ALA A 103 -11.63 -5.01 20.20
N VAL A 104 -12.77 -4.98 20.88
CA VAL A 104 -14.08 -4.80 20.27
C VAL A 104 -14.75 -3.63 20.94
N TYR A 105 -15.03 -2.60 20.16
CA TYR A 105 -15.73 -1.38 20.59
C TYR A 105 -17.21 -1.52 20.34
N VAL A 106 -18.01 -0.97 21.26
CA VAL A 106 -19.46 -0.97 21.19
C VAL A 106 -19.94 0.46 20.96
N TYR A 107 -20.67 0.66 19.88
CA TYR A 107 -21.29 1.93 19.52
C TYR A 107 -22.81 1.83 19.62
N GLN A 108 -23.45 2.92 20.05
CA GLN A 108 -24.90 3.05 20.12
C GLN A 108 -25.37 4.17 19.21
N ASN A 109 -26.46 3.91 18.47
CA ASN A 109 -27.10 4.95 17.66
C ASN A 109 -27.89 5.90 18.56
N GLN A 110 -27.53 7.17 18.51
CA GLN A 110 -28.24 8.25 19.21
C GLN A 110 -28.72 9.27 18.17
N ASN A 111 -29.99 9.17 17.80
CA ASN A 111 -30.61 10.08 16.82
C ASN A 111 -29.90 10.14 15.45
N GLY A 112 -29.42 9.02 14.95
CA GLY A 112 -28.75 8.90 13.65
C GLY A 112 -27.23 9.05 13.72
N THR A 113 -26.66 9.34 14.90
CA THR A 113 -25.21 9.42 15.13
C THR A 113 -24.75 8.23 15.97
N TRP A 114 -23.70 7.56 15.53
CA TRP A 114 -23.07 6.44 16.23
C TRP A 114 -22.04 6.96 17.22
N ILE A 115 -22.22 6.66 18.50
CA ILE A 115 -21.39 7.13 19.61
C ILE A 115 -20.84 5.94 20.36
N GLU A 116 -19.54 5.94 20.63
CA GLU A 116 -18.88 4.92 21.43
C GLU A 116 -19.47 4.86 22.83
N SER A 117 -19.89 3.67 23.23
CA SER A 117 -20.47 3.42 24.57
C SER A 117 -19.54 2.61 25.47
N GLY A 118 -18.50 2.00 24.91
CA GLY A 118 -17.47 1.25 25.65
C GLY A 118 -16.78 0.20 24.82
N ARG A 119 -16.04 -0.67 25.50
CA ARG A 119 -15.33 -1.83 24.93
C ARG A 119 -15.78 -3.10 25.60
N LEU A 120 -15.72 -4.24 24.90
CA LEU A 120 -15.91 -5.55 25.50
C LEU A 120 -14.63 -5.96 26.24
N GLU A 121 -14.79 -6.32 27.51
CA GLU A 121 -13.67 -6.75 28.35
C GLU A 121 -13.68 -8.27 28.50
N THR A 122 -12.55 -8.92 28.28
CA THR A 122 -12.33 -10.35 28.50
C THR A 122 -11.36 -10.58 29.66
N THR A 123 -11.53 -11.68 30.37
CA THR A 123 -10.80 -11.97 31.61
C THR A 123 -9.45 -12.66 31.38
N ASP A 124 -9.21 -13.24 30.19
CA ASP A 124 -8.11 -14.15 29.89
C ASP A 124 -7.41 -13.87 28.56
N ARG A 125 -7.51 -12.65 28.02
CA ARG A 125 -6.79 -12.27 26.77
C ARG A 125 -5.31 -12.01 27.04
N SER A 126 -4.50 -12.32 26.06
CA SER A 126 -3.05 -12.09 26.05
C SER A 126 -2.62 -11.28 24.83
N PRO A 127 -1.44 -10.65 24.85
CA PRO A 127 -0.88 -10.05 23.66
C PRO A 127 -0.87 -11.03 22.46
N ALA A 128 -1.17 -10.52 21.28
CA ALA A 128 -1.26 -11.26 20.02
C ALA A 128 -2.46 -12.24 19.88
N ASP A 129 -3.43 -12.25 20.78
CA ASP A 129 -4.64 -13.11 20.67
C ASP A 129 -5.55 -12.74 19.48
N SER A 130 -5.52 -11.48 19.04
CA SER A 130 -6.31 -10.97 17.90
C SER A 130 -7.83 -11.06 18.12
N LEU A 131 -8.30 -10.65 19.30
CA LEU A 131 -9.74 -10.61 19.63
C LEU A 131 -10.51 -9.73 18.62
N GLY A 132 -11.67 -10.22 18.17
CA GLY A 132 -12.54 -9.51 17.23
C GLY A 132 -12.44 -9.97 15.78
N THR A 133 -11.84 -11.13 15.52
CA THR A 133 -11.76 -11.71 14.17
C THR A 133 -13.13 -12.17 13.66
N GLY A 134 -13.89 -12.89 14.47
CA GLY A 134 -15.30 -13.24 14.25
C GLY A 134 -16.20 -12.37 15.12
N LEU A 135 -17.29 -11.84 14.58
CA LEU A 135 -18.28 -11.04 15.32
C LEU A 135 -19.69 -11.45 14.95
N ALA A 136 -20.54 -11.61 15.95
CA ALA A 136 -21.98 -11.76 15.80
C ALA A 136 -22.71 -11.09 16.96
N ILE A 137 -23.89 -10.54 16.71
CA ILE A 137 -24.69 -9.84 17.72
C ILE A 137 -26.19 -10.11 17.51
N THR A 138 -26.90 -10.32 18.62
CA THR A 138 -28.36 -10.31 18.74
C THR A 138 -28.80 -9.39 19.86
N ASN A 139 -30.09 -9.39 20.22
CA ASN A 139 -30.59 -8.65 21.38
C ASN A 139 -29.93 -9.07 22.70
N ASP A 140 -29.65 -10.36 22.88
CA ASP A 140 -29.25 -10.95 24.14
C ASP A 140 -27.77 -11.33 24.18
N TRP A 141 -27.13 -11.54 23.03
CA TRP A 141 -25.80 -12.06 22.91
C TRP A 141 -24.88 -11.29 21.95
N ILE A 142 -23.64 -11.14 22.37
CA ILE A 142 -22.52 -10.82 21.51
C ILE A 142 -21.55 -12.01 21.53
N MET A 143 -21.11 -12.44 20.34
CA MET A 143 -20.07 -13.44 20.17
C MET A 143 -18.84 -12.82 19.50
N VAL A 144 -17.68 -13.08 20.08
CA VAL A 144 -16.40 -12.53 19.63
C VAL A 144 -15.39 -13.64 19.46
N GLY A 145 -14.87 -13.82 18.27
CA GLY A 145 -13.82 -14.79 17.96
C GLY A 145 -12.42 -14.22 18.17
N THR A 146 -11.50 -15.12 18.51
CA THR A 146 -10.06 -14.88 18.57
C THR A 146 -9.32 -16.04 17.94
N ILE A 147 -8.52 -15.80 16.91
CA ILE A 147 -7.90 -16.88 16.10
C ILE A 147 -6.47 -17.17 16.47
N ALA A 148 -5.80 -16.29 17.19
CA ALA A 148 -4.37 -16.44 17.47
C ALA A 148 -4.09 -17.03 18.87
N GLN A 149 -5.10 -17.15 19.72
CA GLN A 149 -4.96 -17.67 21.07
C GLN A 149 -4.49 -19.13 21.06
N ASN A 150 -3.61 -19.49 22.01
CA ASN A 150 -3.07 -20.85 22.18
C ASN A 150 -2.49 -21.44 20.87
N ASP A 151 -1.46 -20.82 20.33
CA ASP A 151 -0.79 -21.26 19.10
C ASP A 151 -1.75 -21.39 17.90
N ARG A 152 -2.67 -20.42 17.78
CA ARG A 152 -3.69 -20.35 16.72
C ARG A 152 -4.75 -21.47 16.76
N THR A 153 -4.95 -22.10 17.90
CA THR A 153 -6.12 -22.95 18.14
C THR A 153 -7.39 -22.11 18.03
N GLY A 154 -7.38 -20.92 18.67
CA GLY A 154 -8.49 -20.00 18.68
C GLY A 154 -9.53 -20.27 19.78
N ALA A 155 -10.48 -19.34 19.92
CA ALA A 155 -11.61 -19.41 20.84
C ALA A 155 -12.74 -18.48 20.41
N ALA A 156 -13.90 -18.60 21.04
CA ALA A 156 -14.96 -17.60 20.97
C ALA A 156 -15.42 -17.23 22.39
N TYR A 157 -15.72 -15.97 22.59
CA TYR A 157 -16.25 -15.41 23.83
C TYR A 157 -17.72 -15.06 23.65
N ALA A 158 -18.55 -15.53 24.55
CA ALA A 158 -19.96 -15.17 24.65
C ALA A 158 -20.15 -14.06 25.69
N PHE A 159 -20.77 -12.97 25.29
CA PHE A 159 -21.19 -11.90 26.17
C PHE A 159 -22.71 -11.87 26.23
N ARG A 160 -23.24 -11.77 27.43
CA ARG A 160 -24.67 -11.66 27.66
C ARG A 160 -25.04 -10.24 27.98
N ARG A 161 -26.21 -9.81 27.52
CA ARG A 161 -26.74 -8.49 27.86
C ARG A 161 -27.25 -8.45 29.29
N GLU A 162 -26.74 -7.54 30.10
CA GLU A 162 -27.20 -7.24 31.44
C GLU A 162 -27.57 -5.77 31.55
N GLY A 163 -28.88 -5.46 31.37
CA GLY A 163 -29.36 -4.09 31.27
C GLY A 163 -28.78 -3.37 30.02
N GLU A 164 -27.99 -2.34 30.23
CA GLU A 164 -27.32 -1.59 29.16
C GLU A 164 -25.88 -2.07 28.89
N SER A 165 -25.38 -3.01 29.68
CA SER A 165 -24.00 -3.49 29.63
C SER A 165 -23.94 -4.89 29.01
N TRP A 166 -22.75 -5.24 28.49
CA TRP A 166 -22.40 -6.56 28.00
C TRP A 166 -21.36 -7.19 28.94
N VAL A 167 -21.67 -8.36 29.47
CA VAL A 167 -20.82 -9.06 30.44
C VAL A 167 -20.38 -10.39 29.87
N GLN A 168 -19.10 -10.72 29.97
CA GLN A 168 -18.57 -12.02 29.54
C GLN A 168 -19.27 -13.14 30.32
N HIS A 169 -19.95 -14.03 29.59
CA HIS A 169 -20.67 -15.16 30.14
C HIS A 169 -19.82 -16.44 30.13
N SER A 170 -19.22 -16.75 28.98
CA SER A 170 -18.42 -17.97 28.80
C SER A 170 -17.39 -17.85 27.69
N THR A 171 -16.39 -18.74 27.75
CA THR A 171 -15.42 -18.99 26.69
C THR A 171 -15.73 -20.34 26.05
N ILE A 172 -15.78 -20.37 24.72
CA ILE A 172 -16.20 -21.54 23.92
C ILE A 172 -14.99 -22.09 23.18
N ARG A 173 -14.69 -23.38 23.36
CA ARG A 173 -13.64 -24.10 22.63
C ARG A 173 -14.10 -25.54 22.45
N PRO A 174 -14.11 -26.09 21.23
CA PRO A 174 -14.30 -27.52 20.99
C PRO A 174 -13.16 -28.33 21.59
N ALA A 175 -13.45 -29.59 21.97
CA ALA A 175 -12.45 -30.46 22.57
C ALA A 175 -11.46 -31.05 21.55
N ASP A 176 -11.83 -31.06 20.26
CA ASP A 176 -11.08 -31.64 19.14
C ASP A 176 -10.47 -30.63 18.18
N ILE A 177 -10.30 -29.40 18.64
CA ILE A 177 -9.64 -28.32 17.87
C ILE A 177 -8.12 -28.39 18.08
N ASP A 178 -7.36 -28.29 17.00
CA ASP A 178 -5.91 -28.43 17.00
C ASP A 178 -5.20 -27.08 16.80
N GLU A 179 -3.88 -27.04 17.09
CA GLU A 179 -3.00 -25.90 16.83
C GLU A 179 -3.05 -25.52 15.34
N GLY A 180 -3.30 -24.25 15.04
CA GLY A 180 -3.37 -23.71 13.68
C GLY A 180 -4.77 -23.73 13.03
N ASP A 181 -5.77 -24.38 13.63
CA ASP A 181 -7.12 -24.52 13.07
C ASP A 181 -7.88 -23.17 12.97
N THR A 182 -7.54 -22.21 13.82
CA THR A 182 -8.11 -20.84 13.83
C THR A 182 -9.62 -20.80 14.12
N PHE A 183 -10.07 -21.55 15.12
CA PHE A 183 -11.45 -21.50 15.59
C PHE A 183 -11.84 -20.09 16.02
N GLY A 184 -13.06 -19.65 15.68
CA GLY A 184 -13.50 -18.27 15.92
C GLY A 184 -13.30 -17.32 14.72
N SER A 185 -12.85 -17.85 13.57
CA SER A 185 -12.62 -17.05 12.36
C SER A 185 -13.89 -16.37 11.86
N ARG A 186 -15.02 -17.08 11.87
CA ARG A 186 -16.35 -16.55 11.57
C ARG A 186 -17.35 -17.08 12.56
N ILE A 187 -18.33 -16.27 12.90
CA ILE A 187 -19.42 -16.63 13.80
C ILE A 187 -20.74 -16.19 13.16
N ALA A 188 -21.69 -17.10 13.07
CA ALA A 188 -23.06 -16.81 12.70
C ALA A 188 -24.00 -17.20 13.84
N LEU A 189 -24.92 -16.30 14.20
CA LEU A 189 -25.77 -16.46 15.40
C LEU A 189 -27.21 -16.09 15.07
N GLN A 190 -28.13 -16.97 15.37
CA GLN A 190 -29.56 -16.71 15.29
C GLN A 190 -30.31 -17.40 16.42
N GLY A 191 -30.99 -16.62 17.27
CA GLY A 191 -31.69 -17.16 18.44
C GLY A 191 -30.76 -17.91 19.38
N ASN A 192 -31.05 -19.19 19.61
CA ASN A 192 -30.27 -20.12 20.41
C ASN A 192 -29.30 -21.00 19.58
N GLN A 193 -29.15 -20.73 18.28
CA GLN A 193 -28.28 -21.47 17.38
C GLN A 193 -27.06 -20.65 17.00
N MET A 194 -25.88 -21.25 17.04
CA MET A 194 -24.63 -20.61 16.68
C MET A 194 -23.75 -21.55 15.85
N LEU A 195 -23.15 -21.00 14.81
CA LEU A 195 -22.12 -21.68 14.02
C LEU A 195 -20.80 -20.92 14.17
N ILE A 196 -19.71 -21.67 14.38
CA ILE A 196 -18.36 -21.10 14.49
C ILE A 196 -17.43 -21.87 13.56
N SER A 197 -16.67 -21.15 12.74
CA SER A 197 -15.75 -21.76 11.79
C SER A 197 -14.32 -21.83 12.29
N ALA A 198 -13.62 -22.84 11.78
CA ALA A 198 -12.19 -23.08 11.85
C ALA A 198 -11.70 -23.44 10.42
N PRO A 199 -11.53 -22.45 9.51
CA PRO A 199 -11.33 -22.71 8.08
C PRO A 199 -9.99 -23.36 7.74
N PHE A 200 -9.04 -23.37 8.66
CA PHE A 200 -7.77 -24.08 8.53
C PHE A 200 -7.73 -25.42 9.26
N GLY A 201 -8.83 -25.85 9.88
CA GLY A 201 -8.97 -27.13 10.53
C GLY A 201 -8.72 -28.29 9.57
N SER A 202 -8.22 -29.42 10.09
CA SER A 202 -7.88 -30.61 9.30
C SER A 202 -6.93 -30.32 8.12
N ASP A 203 -5.82 -29.61 8.37
CA ASP A 203 -4.82 -29.25 7.35
C ASP A 203 -5.38 -28.39 6.18
N GLY A 204 -6.42 -27.55 6.44
CA GLY A 204 -7.00 -26.63 5.47
C GLY A 204 -8.24 -27.16 4.74
N GLU A 205 -8.77 -28.32 5.11
CA GLU A 205 -10.10 -28.75 4.67
C GLU A 205 -11.17 -27.80 5.18
N GLY A 206 -11.02 -27.34 6.43
CA GLY A 206 -11.94 -26.48 7.17
C GLY A 206 -12.98 -27.26 7.98
N ARG A 207 -13.39 -26.65 9.08
CA ARG A 207 -14.43 -27.18 9.98
C ARG A 207 -15.42 -26.10 10.36
N VAL A 208 -16.70 -26.49 10.57
CA VAL A 208 -17.73 -25.61 11.14
C VAL A 208 -18.42 -26.36 12.26
N TYR A 209 -18.37 -25.81 13.45
CA TYR A 209 -18.98 -26.35 14.67
C TYR A 209 -20.33 -25.67 14.89
N SER A 210 -21.29 -26.47 15.38
CA SER A 210 -22.61 -25.98 15.80
C SER A 210 -22.75 -26.01 17.31
N PHE A 211 -23.36 -24.96 17.85
CA PHE A 211 -23.66 -24.85 19.28
C PHE A 211 -25.12 -24.46 19.45
N THR A 212 -25.72 -24.96 20.52
CA THR A 212 -27.09 -24.61 20.95
C THR A 212 -27.05 -24.06 22.37
N TYR A 213 -27.67 -22.89 22.61
CA TYR A 213 -27.81 -22.40 23.97
C TYR A 213 -28.90 -23.14 24.72
N SER A 214 -28.58 -23.66 25.88
CA SER A 214 -29.49 -24.37 26.83
C SER A 214 -29.83 -23.43 27.97
N GLU A 215 -31.11 -23.04 28.07
CA GLU A 215 -31.60 -22.23 29.21
C GLU A 215 -31.54 -22.99 30.53
N ASP A 216 -31.69 -24.34 30.51
CA ASP A 216 -31.69 -25.16 31.70
C ASP A 216 -30.32 -25.25 32.38
N SER A 217 -29.27 -25.34 31.58
CA SER A 217 -27.86 -25.37 32.03
C SER A 217 -27.20 -23.98 32.05
N ASP A 218 -27.81 -22.98 31.46
CA ASP A 218 -27.23 -21.64 31.23
C ASP A 218 -25.87 -21.72 30.52
N THR A 219 -25.76 -22.58 29.48
CA THR A 219 -24.52 -22.77 28.73
C THR A 219 -24.76 -22.91 27.23
N TRP A 220 -23.72 -22.59 26.45
CA TRP A 220 -23.62 -22.95 25.06
C TRP A 220 -23.04 -24.36 24.92
N GLU A 221 -23.82 -25.27 24.42
CA GLU A 221 -23.45 -26.70 24.30
C GLU A 221 -23.12 -27.00 22.84
N GLU A 222 -22.01 -27.71 22.60
CA GLU A 222 -21.68 -28.20 21.25
C GLU A 222 -22.72 -29.23 20.82
N SER A 223 -23.40 -28.95 19.72
CA SER A 223 -24.43 -29.82 19.13
C SER A 223 -23.91 -30.69 17.96
N GLY A 224 -22.66 -30.38 17.49
CA GLY A 224 -21.95 -31.18 16.49
C GLY A 224 -21.16 -30.36 15.48
N GLN A 225 -20.76 -31.02 14.40
CA GLN A 225 -20.06 -30.39 13.28
C GLN A 225 -20.87 -30.56 11.99
N LEU A 226 -20.83 -29.53 11.13
CA LEU A 226 -21.44 -29.58 9.82
C LEU A 226 -20.63 -30.52 8.91
N GLN A 227 -21.29 -31.53 8.35
CA GLN A 227 -20.64 -32.50 7.48
C GLN A 227 -20.66 -32.04 6.02
N ALA A 228 -19.50 -31.98 5.39
CA ALA A 228 -19.35 -31.58 3.98
C ALA A 228 -18.59 -32.69 3.22
N PRO A 229 -19.18 -33.23 2.14
CA PRO A 229 -18.50 -34.27 1.35
C PRO A 229 -17.50 -33.63 0.38
N GLY A 230 -16.37 -34.34 0.16
CA GLY A 230 -15.41 -34.00 -0.89
C GLY A 230 -14.49 -32.82 -0.53
N LEU A 231 -14.29 -32.56 0.76
CA LEU A 231 -13.29 -31.60 1.23
C LEU A 231 -11.88 -32.16 0.97
N SER A 232 -10.94 -31.27 0.79
CA SER A 232 -9.51 -31.55 0.59
C SER A 232 -8.68 -30.42 1.20
N GLU A 233 -7.38 -30.64 1.35
CA GLU A 233 -6.45 -29.56 1.64
C GLU A 233 -6.76 -28.36 0.71
N GLU A 234 -6.74 -27.13 1.23
CA GLU A 234 -7.06 -25.89 0.50
C GLU A 234 -8.57 -25.61 0.23
N THR A 235 -9.50 -26.48 0.64
CA THR A 235 -10.95 -26.24 0.46
C THR A 235 -11.43 -25.03 1.27
N MET A 236 -10.87 -24.83 2.47
CA MET A 236 -11.18 -23.74 3.41
C MET A 236 -12.69 -23.66 3.70
N PHE A 237 -13.32 -24.79 3.99
CA PHE A 237 -14.73 -24.85 4.38
C PHE A 237 -14.96 -24.02 5.66
N GLY A 238 -15.93 -23.10 5.62
CA GLY A 238 -16.17 -22.16 6.70
C GLY A 238 -15.42 -20.83 6.55
N THR A 239 -14.87 -20.52 5.36
CA THR A 239 -14.28 -19.18 5.08
C THR A 239 -15.28 -18.06 5.35
N ASP A 240 -16.53 -18.27 5.02
CA ASP A 240 -17.64 -17.41 5.42
C ASP A 240 -18.88 -18.23 5.74
N ILE A 241 -19.70 -17.75 6.68
CA ILE A 241 -20.91 -18.45 7.13
C ILE A 241 -22.04 -17.47 7.40
N ALA A 242 -23.24 -17.87 6.99
CA ALA A 242 -24.47 -17.14 7.28
C ALA A 242 -25.54 -18.09 7.82
N ILE A 243 -26.39 -17.60 8.71
CA ILE A 243 -27.52 -18.32 9.26
C ILE A 243 -28.74 -17.44 9.27
N GLU A 244 -29.85 -17.92 8.71
CA GLU A 244 -31.12 -17.25 8.77
C GLU A 244 -32.28 -18.24 8.64
N ASN A 245 -33.25 -18.15 9.59
CA ASN A 245 -34.48 -18.96 9.57
C ASN A 245 -34.24 -20.48 9.42
N ASN A 246 -33.33 -21.05 10.22
CA ASN A 246 -32.97 -22.47 10.22
C ASN A 246 -32.30 -22.94 8.91
N VAL A 247 -31.77 -22.05 8.12
CA VAL A 247 -30.96 -22.35 6.95
C VAL A 247 -29.57 -21.73 7.15
N SER A 248 -28.52 -22.49 6.88
CA SER A 248 -27.14 -22.03 6.92
C SER A 248 -26.47 -22.18 5.57
N LEU A 249 -25.69 -21.16 5.21
CA LEU A 249 -24.81 -21.16 4.06
C LEU A 249 -23.36 -21.16 4.55
N VAL A 250 -22.54 -22.05 4.01
CA VAL A 250 -21.13 -22.20 4.37
C VAL A 250 -20.27 -22.17 3.12
N GLY A 251 -19.38 -21.20 3.05
CA GLY A 251 -18.47 -20.97 1.93
C GLY A 251 -17.26 -21.90 1.98
N ALA A 252 -16.86 -22.37 0.80
CA ALA A 252 -15.69 -23.21 0.56
C ALA A 252 -15.01 -22.75 -0.75
N PRO A 253 -14.27 -21.62 -0.75
CA PRO A 253 -13.77 -21.00 -1.97
C PRO A 253 -12.71 -21.81 -2.71
N GLY A 254 -12.03 -22.73 -2.03
CA GLY A 254 -11.08 -23.66 -2.63
C GLY A 254 -11.69 -24.99 -3.09
N TYR A 255 -13.01 -25.21 -2.99
CA TYR A 255 -13.65 -26.46 -3.34
C TYR A 255 -13.54 -26.79 -4.83
N PHE A 256 -13.09 -28.01 -5.16
CA PHE A 256 -12.81 -28.44 -6.53
C PHE A 256 -14.00 -29.12 -7.23
N GLY A 257 -14.95 -29.68 -6.48
CA GLY A 257 -16.20 -30.24 -7.00
C GLY A 257 -16.09 -31.27 -8.12
N GLY A 258 -14.92 -31.87 -8.32
CA GLY A 258 -14.66 -32.83 -9.40
C GLY A 258 -14.47 -32.19 -10.78
N THR A 259 -14.48 -30.86 -10.93
CA THR A 259 -14.35 -30.12 -12.19
C THR A 259 -12.93 -29.64 -12.50
N GLY A 260 -11.99 -29.90 -11.60
CA GLY A 260 -10.53 -29.76 -11.85
C GLY A 260 -9.93 -28.38 -11.69
N ALA A 261 -10.69 -27.38 -11.29
CA ALA A 261 -10.14 -26.05 -10.98
C ALA A 261 -10.94 -25.47 -9.80
N GLY A 262 -10.38 -25.23 -8.64
CA GLY A 262 -11.03 -24.71 -7.44
C GLY A 262 -12.00 -23.54 -7.68
N THR A 263 -13.15 -23.84 -8.26
CA THR A 263 -14.18 -22.86 -8.57
C THR A 263 -14.81 -22.29 -7.33
N GLY A 264 -14.74 -23.06 -6.22
CA GLY A 264 -15.43 -22.77 -4.98
C GLY A 264 -16.87 -23.26 -4.99
N ALA A 265 -17.46 -23.34 -3.81
CA ALA A 265 -18.86 -23.73 -3.59
C ALA A 265 -19.42 -23.10 -2.31
N VAL A 266 -20.74 -23.11 -2.18
CA VAL A 266 -21.45 -22.81 -0.93
C VAL A 266 -22.32 -24.02 -0.57
N PHE A 267 -22.07 -24.61 0.58
CA PHE A 267 -22.86 -25.71 1.15
C PHE A 267 -24.06 -25.16 1.90
N VAL A 268 -25.23 -25.68 1.61
CA VAL A 268 -26.51 -25.28 2.21
C VAL A 268 -26.96 -26.32 3.20
N TYR A 269 -27.24 -25.90 4.41
CA TYR A 269 -27.76 -26.79 5.47
C TYR A 269 -29.14 -26.32 5.93
N GLY A 270 -29.97 -27.29 6.29
CA GLY A 270 -31.24 -27.07 6.99
C GLY A 270 -31.17 -27.63 8.41
N LEU A 271 -31.73 -26.93 9.39
CA LEU A 271 -31.81 -27.37 10.75
C LEU A 271 -33.02 -28.31 10.92
N ALA A 272 -32.76 -29.56 11.30
CA ALA A 272 -33.79 -30.58 11.57
C ALA A 272 -33.70 -31.05 13.04
N GLY A 273 -34.61 -30.56 13.87
CA GLY A 273 -34.45 -30.62 15.32
C GLY A 273 -33.27 -29.79 15.76
N ASP A 274 -32.26 -30.37 16.42
CA ASP A 274 -31.05 -29.71 16.86
C ASP A 274 -29.84 -30.05 15.98
N THR A 275 -30.05 -30.62 14.78
CA THR A 275 -28.96 -31.11 13.92
C THR A 275 -29.04 -30.45 12.54
N TRP A 276 -27.91 -29.92 12.12
CA TRP A 276 -27.73 -29.37 10.78
C TRP A 276 -27.52 -30.49 9.75
N GLN A 277 -28.33 -30.53 8.71
CA GLN A 277 -28.27 -31.52 7.65
C GLN A 277 -27.97 -30.85 6.31
N LEU A 278 -26.99 -31.41 5.58
CA LEU A 278 -26.69 -30.92 4.22
C LEU A 278 -27.89 -31.13 3.30
N ALA A 279 -28.38 -30.06 2.73
CA ALA A 279 -29.53 -30.01 1.85
C ALA A 279 -29.17 -29.87 0.38
N SER A 280 -28.25 -29.00 0.05
CA SER A 280 -27.83 -28.74 -1.34
C SER A 280 -26.44 -28.07 -1.41
N LEU A 281 -25.96 -27.90 -2.64
CA LEU A 281 -24.71 -27.20 -2.94
C LEU A 281 -25.00 -26.14 -3.99
N LEU A 282 -24.57 -24.89 -3.74
CA LEU A 282 -24.57 -23.81 -4.73
C LEU A 282 -23.20 -23.76 -5.41
N SER A 283 -23.24 -23.66 -6.72
CA SER A 283 -22.06 -23.51 -7.58
C SER A 283 -22.28 -22.36 -8.55
N PRO A 284 -21.22 -21.68 -9.00
CA PRO A 284 -21.38 -20.62 -9.98
C PRO A 284 -21.98 -21.17 -11.28
N TYR A 285 -23.04 -20.55 -11.78
CA TYR A 285 -23.77 -21.01 -12.96
C TYR A 285 -23.15 -20.60 -14.29
N GLU A 286 -22.09 -19.82 -14.26
CA GLU A 286 -21.26 -19.46 -15.42
C GLU A 286 -19.82 -19.26 -14.96
N SER A 287 -18.99 -20.29 -14.99
CA SER A 287 -17.57 -20.14 -14.76
C SER A 287 -16.76 -21.34 -15.21
N THR A 288 -15.59 -21.04 -15.74
CA THR A 288 -14.51 -22.01 -15.98
C THR A 288 -13.25 -21.47 -15.28
N GLY A 289 -12.74 -22.18 -14.28
CA GLY A 289 -11.52 -21.83 -13.58
C GLY A 289 -11.68 -21.50 -12.09
N ALA A 290 -10.59 -21.23 -11.42
CA ALA A 290 -10.55 -20.85 -10.01
C ALA A 290 -11.07 -19.42 -9.84
N ILE A 291 -12.27 -19.25 -9.28
CA ILE A 291 -12.90 -17.93 -9.11
C ILE A 291 -13.14 -17.58 -7.65
N GLN A 292 -12.90 -18.53 -6.75
CA GLN A 292 -13.09 -18.41 -5.30
C GLN A 292 -14.53 -18.04 -4.92
N PHE A 293 -15.50 -18.70 -5.53
CA PHE A 293 -16.91 -18.58 -5.21
C PHE A 293 -17.17 -19.08 -3.78
N GLY A 294 -17.92 -18.30 -2.98
CA GLY A 294 -18.13 -18.57 -1.56
C GLY A 294 -17.08 -17.97 -0.63
N GLY A 295 -16.20 -17.09 -1.15
CA GLY A 295 -15.26 -16.34 -0.33
C GLY A 295 -15.93 -15.27 0.54
N SER A 296 -17.12 -14.80 0.17
CA SER A 296 -18.01 -13.99 1.00
C SER A 296 -19.48 -14.33 0.71
N ILE A 297 -20.32 -14.26 1.71
CA ILE A 297 -21.73 -14.65 1.68
C ILE A 297 -22.58 -13.66 2.45
N ALA A 298 -23.62 -13.16 1.83
CA ALA A 298 -24.72 -12.48 2.51
C ALA A 298 -26.03 -13.22 2.26
N PHE A 299 -26.87 -13.36 3.29
CA PHE A 299 -28.11 -14.15 3.23
C PHE A 299 -29.18 -13.57 4.16
N ASP A 300 -30.38 -13.26 3.63
CA ASP A 300 -31.53 -12.75 4.38
C ASP A 300 -32.64 -13.80 4.61
N GLY A 301 -32.33 -15.06 4.26
CA GLY A 301 -33.30 -16.14 4.36
C GLY A 301 -34.20 -16.33 3.14
N ASN A 302 -34.18 -15.43 2.15
CA ASN A 302 -34.91 -15.55 0.88
C ASN A 302 -33.97 -15.39 -0.31
N ALA A 303 -32.90 -14.65 -0.17
CA ALA A 303 -31.92 -14.43 -1.20
C ALA A 303 -30.51 -14.55 -0.64
N ALA A 304 -29.56 -14.96 -1.47
CA ALA A 304 -28.15 -14.96 -1.16
C ALA A 304 -27.35 -14.22 -2.23
N LEU A 305 -26.37 -13.44 -1.77
CA LEU A 305 -25.34 -12.85 -2.60
C LEU A 305 -24.01 -13.53 -2.26
N ILE A 306 -23.32 -14.05 -3.27
CA ILE A 306 -22.12 -14.84 -3.10
C ILE A 306 -21.00 -14.24 -3.93
N GLY A 307 -19.94 -13.85 -3.25
CA GLY A 307 -18.75 -13.26 -3.84
C GLY A 307 -17.87 -14.31 -4.52
N ALA A 308 -17.26 -13.89 -5.65
CA ALA A 308 -16.29 -14.63 -6.44
C ALA A 308 -15.24 -13.66 -6.99
N PHE A 309 -14.37 -13.18 -6.11
CA PHE A 309 -13.50 -12.03 -6.38
C PHE A 309 -12.41 -12.28 -7.42
N SER A 310 -12.05 -13.54 -7.69
CA SER A 310 -11.11 -13.90 -8.76
C SER A 310 -11.77 -14.15 -10.12
N ALA A 311 -13.11 -14.05 -10.23
CA ALA A 311 -13.83 -14.22 -11.47
C ALA A 311 -13.40 -13.18 -12.51
N ALA A 312 -13.59 -13.50 -13.80
CA ALA A 312 -13.25 -12.61 -14.92
C ALA A 312 -11.81 -12.06 -14.87
N GLN A 313 -10.85 -12.96 -14.63
CA GLN A 313 -9.42 -12.63 -14.56
C GLN A 313 -9.06 -11.65 -13.41
N GLY A 314 -9.85 -11.69 -12.32
CA GLY A 314 -9.64 -10.83 -11.15
C GLY A 314 -10.46 -9.54 -11.16
N GLN A 315 -11.28 -9.28 -12.17
CA GLN A 315 -12.26 -8.17 -12.05
C GLN A 315 -13.22 -8.42 -10.89
N GLY A 316 -13.58 -9.70 -10.67
CA GLY A 316 -14.49 -10.11 -9.62
C GLY A 316 -15.97 -10.05 -10.04
N ARG A 317 -16.78 -10.80 -9.29
CA ARG A 317 -18.25 -10.86 -9.50
C ARG A 317 -18.96 -11.23 -8.21
N ILE A 318 -20.26 -10.88 -8.14
CA ILE A 318 -21.19 -11.38 -7.15
C ILE A 318 -22.29 -12.15 -7.88
N PHE A 319 -22.62 -13.32 -7.37
CA PHE A 319 -23.70 -14.16 -7.88
C PHE A 319 -24.90 -14.09 -6.95
N SER A 320 -26.09 -13.83 -7.49
CA SER A 320 -27.33 -13.72 -6.75
C SER A 320 -28.18 -14.97 -6.95
N TYR A 321 -28.73 -15.48 -5.85
CA TYR A 321 -29.65 -16.61 -5.81
C TYR A 321 -30.89 -16.23 -5.03
N THR A 322 -32.05 -16.77 -5.43
CA THR A 322 -33.30 -16.71 -4.68
C THR A 322 -33.61 -18.08 -4.07
N PHE A 323 -34.11 -18.08 -2.87
CA PHE A 323 -34.46 -19.30 -2.11
C PHE A 323 -35.97 -19.41 -1.94
N ASN A 324 -36.53 -20.56 -2.33
CA ASN A 324 -37.91 -20.90 -2.06
C ASN A 324 -37.97 -21.80 -0.82
N ARG A 325 -38.47 -21.27 0.30
CA ARG A 325 -38.54 -21.97 1.58
C ARG A 325 -39.54 -23.15 1.58
N GLU A 326 -40.60 -23.12 0.75
CA GLU A 326 -41.61 -24.16 0.70
C GLU A 326 -41.06 -25.42 0.01
N THR A 327 -40.30 -25.24 -1.08
CA THR A 327 -39.73 -26.35 -1.86
C THR A 327 -38.28 -26.64 -1.45
N PHE A 328 -37.66 -25.76 -0.68
CA PHE A 328 -36.23 -25.79 -0.31
C PHE A 328 -35.29 -25.74 -1.54
N GLU A 329 -35.71 -25.03 -2.57
CA GLU A 329 -35.01 -24.93 -3.86
C GLU A 329 -34.35 -23.55 -4.04
N TRP A 330 -33.16 -23.57 -4.64
CA TRP A 330 -32.41 -22.38 -5.01
C TRP A 330 -32.48 -22.13 -6.51
N THR A 331 -32.73 -20.90 -6.89
CA THR A 331 -32.76 -20.45 -8.30
C THR A 331 -31.72 -19.36 -8.50
N ALA A 332 -30.86 -19.54 -9.50
CA ALA A 332 -29.93 -18.51 -9.94
C ALA A 332 -30.72 -17.29 -10.46
N ALA A 333 -30.39 -16.11 -9.99
CA ALA A 333 -31.12 -14.89 -10.35
C ALA A 333 -30.29 -14.02 -11.30
N SER A 334 -29.27 -13.31 -10.81
CA SER A 334 -28.45 -12.39 -11.61
C SER A 334 -26.98 -12.39 -11.22
N LYS A 335 -26.15 -11.86 -12.10
CA LYS A 335 -24.75 -11.55 -11.84
C LYS A 335 -24.61 -10.05 -11.63
N ILE A 336 -23.85 -9.67 -10.63
CA ILE A 336 -23.53 -8.29 -10.30
C ILE A 336 -22.06 -8.06 -10.62
N SER A 337 -21.78 -6.98 -11.33
CA SER A 337 -20.41 -6.54 -11.66
C SER A 337 -20.26 -5.07 -11.32
N SER A 338 -19.07 -4.68 -10.88
CA SER A 338 -18.72 -3.27 -10.79
C SER A 338 -18.34 -2.71 -12.18
N ALA A 339 -18.23 -1.39 -12.26
CA ALA A 339 -17.67 -0.73 -13.44
C ALA A 339 -16.13 -0.59 -13.37
N GLU A 340 -15.48 -1.18 -12.35
CA GLU A 340 -14.03 -1.18 -12.21
C GLU A 340 -13.37 -1.95 -13.37
N THR A 341 -12.20 -1.50 -13.76
CA THR A 341 -11.37 -2.12 -14.79
C THR A 341 -10.19 -2.87 -14.17
N GLY A 342 -9.62 -3.81 -14.91
CA GLY A 342 -8.46 -4.56 -14.45
C GLY A 342 -8.77 -5.52 -13.29
N ARG A 343 -7.81 -5.74 -12.40
CA ARG A 343 -7.90 -6.68 -11.27
C ARG A 343 -8.49 -5.99 -10.03
N ALA A 344 -9.77 -5.68 -10.09
CA ALA A 344 -10.47 -4.97 -9.02
C ALA A 344 -10.91 -5.85 -7.84
N PHE A 345 -10.95 -7.19 -8.03
CA PHE A 345 -11.36 -8.18 -7.03
C PHE A 345 -12.74 -7.91 -6.42
N PHE A 346 -13.68 -7.43 -7.24
CA PHE A 346 -15.04 -7.12 -6.82
C PHE A 346 -15.75 -8.37 -6.27
N GLY A 347 -16.49 -8.20 -5.16
CA GLY A 347 -17.12 -9.31 -4.45
C GLY A 347 -16.18 -9.97 -3.41
N ARG A 348 -15.08 -9.31 -3.03
CA ARG A 348 -14.22 -9.74 -1.92
C ARG A 348 -14.99 -9.75 -0.60
N THR A 349 -15.82 -8.74 -0.39
CA THR A 349 -16.78 -8.63 0.71
C THR A 349 -18.13 -8.22 0.11
N VAL A 350 -19.19 -8.82 0.58
CA VAL A 350 -20.57 -8.55 0.15
C VAL A 350 -21.50 -8.54 1.35
N ASP A 351 -22.46 -7.61 1.35
CA ASP A 351 -23.56 -7.60 2.30
C ASP A 351 -24.80 -6.96 1.66
N PHE A 352 -25.98 -7.23 2.20
CA PHE A 352 -27.20 -6.58 1.77
C PHE A 352 -28.28 -6.58 2.85
N SER A 353 -29.17 -5.61 2.80
CA SER A 353 -30.38 -5.51 3.61
C SER A 353 -31.53 -5.05 2.75
N GLY A 354 -32.61 -5.83 2.68
CA GLY A 354 -33.75 -5.54 1.84
C GLY A 354 -33.36 -5.42 0.35
N ASP A 355 -33.57 -4.24 -0.21
CA ASP A 355 -33.28 -3.96 -1.62
C ASP A 355 -31.93 -3.23 -1.86
N ILE A 356 -31.10 -3.08 -0.83
CA ILE A 356 -29.79 -2.45 -0.94
C ILE A 356 -28.71 -3.52 -0.74
N ALA A 357 -27.78 -3.62 -1.70
CA ALA A 357 -26.61 -4.47 -1.62
C ALA A 357 -25.33 -3.66 -1.81
N VAL A 358 -24.27 -4.14 -1.21
CA VAL A 358 -22.93 -3.56 -1.35
C VAL A 358 -21.91 -4.64 -1.67
N GLY A 359 -21.09 -4.38 -2.66
CA GLY A 359 -19.96 -5.23 -3.01
C GLY A 359 -18.67 -4.43 -3.04
N VAL A 360 -17.62 -4.98 -2.45
CA VAL A 360 -16.31 -4.34 -2.36
C VAL A 360 -15.38 -4.79 -3.48
N ALA A 361 -14.64 -3.83 -4.02
CA ALA A 361 -13.57 -3.99 -5.01
C ALA A 361 -12.23 -3.53 -4.37
N ASN A 362 -11.54 -4.43 -3.68
CA ASN A 362 -10.31 -4.07 -2.94
C ASN A 362 -9.15 -3.62 -3.83
N GLY A 363 -9.12 -4.08 -5.09
CA GLY A 363 -8.10 -3.68 -6.07
C GLY A 363 -8.40 -2.35 -6.76
N ALA A 364 -9.59 -1.75 -6.53
CA ALA A 364 -9.91 -0.43 -7.04
C ALA A 364 -8.98 0.63 -6.47
N ASP A 365 -8.84 1.77 -7.16
CA ASP A 365 -7.98 2.87 -6.75
C ASP A 365 -6.58 2.39 -6.37
N ARG A 366 -5.98 1.53 -7.20
CA ARG A 366 -4.64 0.95 -6.99
C ARG A 366 -4.47 0.22 -5.65
N GLY A 367 -5.52 -0.45 -5.19
CA GLY A 367 -5.53 -1.20 -3.93
C GLY A 367 -6.01 -0.38 -2.71
N ALA A 368 -6.34 0.89 -2.86
CA ALA A 368 -6.99 1.65 -1.80
C ALA A 368 -8.43 1.19 -1.55
N GLY A 369 -9.04 0.54 -2.54
CA GLY A 369 -10.35 -0.05 -2.45
C GLY A 369 -11.52 0.91 -2.68
N ALA A 370 -12.62 0.36 -3.18
CA ALA A 370 -13.91 1.03 -3.36
C ALA A 370 -15.05 0.05 -3.08
N ALA A 371 -16.22 0.57 -2.76
CA ALA A 371 -17.44 -0.23 -2.70
C ALA A 371 -18.47 0.30 -3.67
N TRP A 372 -19.28 -0.61 -4.20
CA TRP A 372 -20.36 -0.32 -5.12
C TRP A 372 -21.67 -0.68 -4.46
N VAL A 373 -22.59 0.27 -4.46
CA VAL A 373 -23.95 0.10 -3.95
C VAL A 373 -24.86 -0.26 -5.11
N PHE A 374 -25.74 -1.23 -4.87
CA PHE A 374 -26.73 -1.72 -5.83
C PHE A 374 -28.14 -1.67 -5.23
N GLU A 375 -29.11 -1.43 -6.07
CA GLU A 375 -30.52 -1.50 -5.73
C GLU A 375 -31.20 -2.65 -6.48
N ARG A 376 -32.06 -3.36 -5.77
CA ARG A 376 -32.86 -4.45 -6.32
C ARG A 376 -34.17 -3.93 -6.86
N THR A 377 -34.44 -4.24 -8.13
CA THR A 377 -35.78 -4.10 -8.76
C THR A 377 -36.15 -5.47 -9.30
N ASP A 378 -37.23 -6.03 -8.78
CA ASP A 378 -37.64 -7.41 -9.00
C ASP A 378 -36.47 -8.39 -8.58
N ASN A 379 -35.88 -9.12 -9.51
CA ASN A 379 -34.76 -10.02 -9.27
C ASN A 379 -33.43 -9.50 -9.83
N ASN A 380 -33.38 -8.24 -10.24
CA ASN A 380 -32.17 -7.64 -10.81
C ASN A 380 -31.56 -6.58 -9.88
N TRP A 381 -30.24 -6.58 -9.79
CA TRP A 381 -29.47 -5.59 -9.07
C TRP A 381 -28.87 -4.58 -10.06
N THR A 382 -29.12 -3.30 -9.83
CA THR A 382 -28.61 -2.20 -10.66
C THR A 382 -27.71 -1.31 -9.82
N SER A 383 -26.61 -0.83 -10.41
CA SER A 383 -25.68 0.08 -9.70
C SER A 383 -26.39 1.37 -9.30
N ALA A 384 -26.29 1.71 -8.02
CA ALA A 384 -26.86 2.91 -7.42
C ALA A 384 -25.77 3.91 -7.00
N GLY A 385 -24.49 3.54 -7.08
CA GLY A 385 -23.38 4.44 -6.79
C GLY A 385 -22.09 3.73 -6.43
N ARG A 386 -21.00 4.49 -6.46
CA ARG A 386 -19.68 4.11 -6.00
C ARG A 386 -19.36 4.92 -4.76
N ILE A 387 -18.88 4.29 -3.71
CA ILE A 387 -18.48 4.93 -2.45
C ILE A 387 -17.04 4.57 -2.12
N THR A 388 -16.33 5.53 -1.56
CA THR A 388 -14.92 5.40 -1.15
C THR A 388 -14.69 6.11 0.17
N GLY A 389 -13.62 5.78 0.85
CA GLY A 389 -13.13 6.56 1.98
C GLY A 389 -12.34 7.81 1.55
N ASP A 390 -11.81 8.50 2.55
CA ASP A 390 -10.94 9.67 2.36
C ASP A 390 -9.54 9.26 1.89
N VAL A 391 -8.73 10.21 1.45
CA VAL A 391 -7.27 10.03 1.35
C VAL A 391 -6.72 10.11 2.76
N LEU A 392 -6.44 8.95 3.34
CA LEU A 392 -5.92 8.86 4.71
C LEU A 392 -4.41 9.11 4.72
N GLY A 393 -3.93 9.76 5.76
CA GLY A 393 -2.54 10.05 6.00
C GLY A 393 -2.35 10.59 7.42
N MET A 394 -1.13 10.90 7.80
CA MET A 394 -0.82 11.64 9.03
C MET A 394 -1.34 13.09 8.90
N ASP A 395 -1.47 13.77 10.02
CA ASP A 395 -1.85 15.18 10.02
C ASP A 395 -0.67 16.06 9.55
N ALA A 396 -0.95 17.14 8.83
CA ALA A 396 0.09 18.08 8.41
C ALA A 396 0.73 18.76 9.63
N ILE A 397 2.04 19.00 9.56
CA ILE A 397 2.79 19.75 10.56
C ILE A 397 3.32 21.00 9.88
N THR A 398 2.86 22.17 10.31
CA THR A 398 3.23 23.47 9.75
C THR A 398 3.36 24.49 10.86
N GLY A 399 4.10 25.57 10.62
CA GLY A 399 4.33 26.65 11.57
C GLY A 399 5.76 26.72 12.03
N ASP A 400 6.00 26.74 13.33
CA ASP A 400 7.33 26.85 13.89
C ASP A 400 8.11 25.52 13.69
N GLU A 401 9.41 25.65 13.36
CA GLU A 401 10.34 24.53 13.24
C GLU A 401 10.42 23.75 14.57
N VAL A 402 10.29 22.42 14.52
CA VAL A 402 10.39 21.53 15.68
C VAL A 402 11.80 20.95 15.72
N SER A 403 12.57 21.41 16.70
CA SER A 403 13.94 20.90 16.88
C SER A 403 13.95 19.46 17.35
N CYS A 404 14.87 18.67 16.80
CA CYS A 404 15.14 17.33 17.29
C CYS A 404 15.56 17.39 18.75
N SER A 405 14.77 16.77 19.63
CA SER A 405 14.95 16.82 21.07
C SER A 405 16.23 16.08 21.51
N THR A 406 16.65 16.29 22.76
CA THR A 406 17.75 15.50 23.36
C THR A 406 17.39 14.03 23.56
N GLU A 407 16.10 13.71 23.48
CA GLU A 407 15.55 12.34 23.56
C GLU A 407 15.50 11.68 22.17
N GLY A 408 15.82 12.43 21.11
CA GLY A 408 15.92 11.91 19.74
C GLY A 408 14.59 11.93 18.99
N GLU A 409 13.70 12.92 19.27
CA GLU A 409 12.38 12.98 18.64
C GLU A 409 12.01 14.41 18.22
N ALA A 410 11.32 14.54 17.09
CA ALA A 410 10.66 15.76 16.62
C ALA A 410 9.25 15.45 16.15
N SER A 411 8.22 15.85 16.92
CA SER A 411 6.79 15.62 16.62
C SER A 411 6.40 14.17 16.34
N GLY A 412 6.97 13.22 17.07
CA GLY A 412 6.67 11.79 16.93
C GLY A 412 7.53 11.07 15.86
N PHE A 413 8.53 11.75 15.30
CA PHE A 413 9.50 11.19 14.37
C PHE A 413 10.88 11.08 15.05
N ASP A 414 11.49 9.91 14.98
CA ASP A 414 12.84 9.71 15.49
C ASP A 414 13.85 10.52 14.68
N CYS A 415 14.80 11.18 15.36
CA CYS A 415 15.77 12.05 14.70
C CYS A 415 17.08 12.15 15.45
N GLU A 416 18.11 12.57 14.75
CA GLU A 416 19.38 13.04 15.33
C GLU A 416 19.93 14.18 14.48
N SER A 417 20.17 15.36 15.09
CA SER A 417 20.76 16.55 14.42
C SER A 417 19.99 17.03 13.18
N VAL A 418 18.75 16.59 12.98
CA VAL A 418 17.86 16.99 11.88
C VAL A 418 16.53 17.45 12.46
N ASP A 419 16.21 18.72 12.28
CA ASP A 419 14.98 19.35 12.75
C ASP A 419 13.86 19.16 11.72
N LEU A 420 12.60 19.02 12.19
CA LEU A 420 11.41 19.03 11.34
C LEU A 420 10.95 20.48 11.13
N VAL A 421 11.01 20.97 9.92
CA VAL A 421 10.52 22.30 9.58
C VAL A 421 9.04 22.24 9.25
N SER A 422 8.62 21.30 8.42
CA SER A 422 7.20 21.04 8.13
C SER A 422 6.99 19.67 7.50
N PHE A 423 5.73 19.24 7.49
CA PHE A 423 5.30 17.99 6.84
C PHE A 423 3.96 18.20 6.14
N LEU A 424 3.88 17.81 4.86
CA LEU A 424 2.66 17.79 4.07
C LEU A 424 2.28 16.36 3.70
N PRO A 425 1.15 15.82 4.21
CA PRO A 425 0.63 14.55 3.76
C PRO A 425 0.11 14.62 2.32
N LEU A 426 -0.02 13.46 1.69
CA LEU A 426 -0.44 13.30 0.28
C LEU A 426 -1.66 14.13 -0.11
N ALA A 427 -2.69 14.15 0.74
CA ALA A 427 -3.93 14.88 0.49
C ALA A 427 -3.73 16.39 0.32
N HIS A 428 -2.74 16.98 1.01
CA HIS A 428 -2.42 18.41 0.94
C HIS A 428 -1.68 18.81 -0.34
N MET A 429 -1.23 17.82 -1.11
CA MET A 429 -0.56 17.99 -2.40
C MET A 429 -1.44 17.54 -3.59
N GLY A 430 -2.76 17.44 -3.37
CA GLY A 430 -3.73 17.10 -4.40
C GLY A 430 -3.69 15.63 -4.85
N ALA A 431 -3.17 14.72 -4.02
CA ALA A 431 -3.25 13.29 -4.30
C ALA A 431 -4.69 12.79 -4.16
N GLU A 432 -5.06 11.89 -5.05
CA GLU A 432 -6.28 11.08 -4.97
C GLU A 432 -6.00 9.75 -4.24
N ARG A 433 -7.03 8.97 -3.94
CA ARG A 433 -6.86 7.66 -3.31
C ARG A 433 -5.95 6.74 -4.14
N GLY A 434 -5.07 6.02 -3.45
CA GLY A 434 -4.11 5.11 -4.06
C GLY A 434 -2.96 5.79 -4.83
N ILE A 435 -2.83 7.11 -4.74
CA ILE A 435 -1.67 7.86 -5.22
C ILE A 435 -0.63 7.92 -4.11
N VAL A 436 0.63 7.70 -4.48
CA VAL A 436 1.80 7.81 -3.61
C VAL A 436 2.80 8.79 -4.21
N THR A 437 3.70 9.33 -3.38
CA THR A 437 4.87 10.07 -3.84
C THR A 437 5.97 9.11 -4.28
N ASN A 438 6.88 9.63 -5.09
CA ASN A 438 8.11 8.97 -5.50
C ASN A 438 9.25 10.00 -5.53
N ASP A 439 9.90 10.24 -6.65
CA ASP A 439 11.05 11.12 -6.72
C ASP A 439 10.70 12.58 -6.45
N VAL A 440 11.71 13.37 -6.15
CA VAL A 440 11.61 14.80 -5.83
C VAL A 440 12.79 15.55 -6.43
N TRP A 441 12.51 16.76 -6.94
CA TRP A 441 13.52 17.70 -7.32
C TRP A 441 13.16 19.10 -6.83
N GLY A 442 14.08 20.06 -6.94
CA GLY A 442 13.85 21.43 -6.55
C GLY A 442 14.13 22.41 -7.69
N TRP A 443 13.48 23.55 -7.65
CA TRP A 443 13.76 24.70 -8.49
C TRP A 443 13.75 25.97 -7.64
N THR A 444 14.85 26.73 -7.72
CA THR A 444 14.91 28.08 -7.16
C THR A 444 14.76 29.05 -8.31
N ASP A 445 13.68 29.82 -8.34
CA ASP A 445 13.45 30.82 -9.36
C ASP A 445 14.57 31.87 -9.33
N PRO A 446 15.34 32.02 -10.41
CA PRO A 446 16.45 32.94 -10.44
C PRO A 446 16.02 34.41 -10.39
N GLU A 447 14.76 34.74 -10.74
CA GLU A 447 14.22 36.08 -10.75
C GLU A 447 13.61 36.49 -9.40
N THR A 448 12.82 35.62 -8.79
CA THR A 448 12.08 35.92 -7.55
C THR A 448 12.74 35.37 -6.29
N GLY A 449 13.58 34.37 -6.43
CA GLY A 449 14.17 33.62 -5.31
C GLY A 449 13.20 32.64 -4.66
N GLN A 450 12.02 32.40 -5.23
CA GLN A 450 11.10 31.36 -4.75
C GLN A 450 11.74 29.99 -4.86
N GLU A 451 11.53 29.16 -3.84
CA GLU A 451 11.97 27.77 -3.77
C GLU A 451 10.78 26.85 -3.95
N ILE A 452 10.74 26.10 -5.03
CA ILE A 452 9.64 25.22 -5.42
C ILE A 452 10.10 23.77 -5.43
N VAL A 453 9.38 22.93 -4.71
CA VAL A 453 9.55 21.48 -4.74
C VAL A 453 8.70 20.88 -5.85
N LEU A 454 9.31 20.04 -6.65
CA LEU A 454 8.69 19.25 -7.72
C LEU A 454 8.52 17.84 -7.18
N VAL A 455 7.29 17.47 -6.80
CA VAL A 455 7.01 16.20 -6.15
C VAL A 455 6.43 15.22 -7.17
N GLY A 456 7.20 14.19 -7.51
CA GLY A 456 6.71 13.08 -8.32
C GLY A 456 5.64 12.28 -7.58
N MET A 457 4.57 11.97 -8.28
CA MET A 457 3.48 11.13 -7.79
C MET A 457 3.07 10.12 -8.86
N THR A 458 2.36 9.08 -8.46
CA THR A 458 1.92 7.99 -9.34
C THR A 458 1.29 8.46 -10.67
N ASN A 459 0.58 9.57 -10.70
CA ASN A 459 -0.17 10.05 -11.86
C ASN A 459 0.06 11.52 -12.22
N GLN A 460 0.96 12.20 -11.53
CA GLN A 460 1.18 13.64 -11.70
C GLN A 460 2.52 14.06 -11.10
N THR A 461 2.95 15.28 -11.38
CA THR A 461 3.95 16.02 -10.60
C THR A 461 3.24 17.16 -9.88
N ALA A 462 3.40 17.26 -8.56
CA ALA A 462 2.85 18.35 -7.76
C ALA A 462 3.91 19.44 -7.55
N PHE A 463 3.47 20.69 -7.46
CA PHE A 463 4.30 21.86 -7.23
C PHE A 463 4.01 22.43 -5.84
N VAL A 464 5.04 22.49 -4.99
CA VAL A 464 4.92 22.99 -3.62
C VAL A 464 5.93 24.12 -3.39
N ASP A 465 5.44 25.30 -3.07
CA ASP A 465 6.27 26.44 -2.67
C ASP A 465 6.73 26.27 -1.23
N VAL A 466 8.04 26.24 -1.04
CA VAL A 466 8.71 26.13 0.28
C VAL A 466 9.57 27.36 0.57
N THR A 467 9.31 28.50 -0.09
CA THR A 467 9.99 29.76 0.17
C THR A 467 9.84 30.18 1.63
N ASP A 468 8.67 29.92 2.22
CA ASP A 468 8.48 29.85 3.67
C ASP A 468 8.40 28.37 4.07
N PRO A 469 9.51 27.75 4.48
CA PRO A 469 9.56 26.32 4.64
C PRO A 469 8.72 25.81 5.82
N GLY A 470 8.33 26.66 6.77
CA GLY A 470 7.40 26.34 7.84
C GLY A 470 5.93 26.34 7.39
N MET A 471 5.63 26.98 6.25
CA MET A 471 4.27 27.13 5.69
C MET A 471 4.23 26.74 4.22
N PRO A 472 4.60 25.49 3.88
CA PRO A 472 4.63 25.04 2.48
C PRO A 472 3.25 25.14 1.83
N THR A 473 3.24 25.56 0.57
CA THR A 473 2.00 25.87 -0.15
C THR A 473 1.89 25.08 -1.45
N TYR A 474 0.85 24.26 -1.58
CA TYR A 474 0.56 23.56 -2.82
C TYR A 474 0.05 24.50 -3.90
N LEU A 475 0.76 24.62 -5.01
CA LEU A 475 0.46 25.54 -6.12
C LEU A 475 -0.38 24.89 -7.22
N GLY A 476 -0.29 23.59 -7.38
CA GLY A 476 -0.98 22.87 -8.44
C GLY A 476 -0.19 21.66 -8.95
N ARG A 477 -0.61 21.13 -10.10
CA ARG A 477 -0.09 19.88 -10.64
C ARG A 477 0.08 19.89 -12.15
N LEU A 478 1.03 19.09 -12.63
CA LEU A 478 1.14 18.64 -14.02
C LEU A 478 0.70 17.16 -14.07
N PRO A 479 -0.48 16.84 -14.60
CA PRO A 479 -0.91 15.45 -14.80
C PRO A 479 -0.02 14.72 -15.81
N MET A 480 0.05 13.38 -15.68
CA MET A 480 0.63 12.55 -16.74
C MET A 480 -0.12 12.73 -18.06
N PRO A 481 0.50 12.44 -19.23
CA PRO A 481 -0.19 12.44 -20.50
C PRO A 481 -1.40 11.51 -20.52
N GLU A 482 -2.45 11.84 -21.26
CA GLU A 482 -3.67 10.99 -21.39
C GLU A 482 -3.38 9.61 -21.99
N THR A 483 -2.29 9.48 -22.75
CA THR A 483 -1.82 8.22 -23.35
C THR A 483 -1.07 7.33 -22.38
N ALA A 484 -0.68 7.86 -21.23
CA ALA A 484 0.10 7.16 -20.23
C ALA A 484 -0.77 6.39 -19.22
N ASN A 485 -0.15 5.43 -18.55
CA ASN A 485 -0.70 4.75 -17.38
C ASN A 485 -0.05 5.31 -16.11
N ALA A 486 -0.81 5.34 -15.04
CA ALA A 486 -0.25 5.68 -13.75
C ALA A 486 0.79 4.65 -13.30
N SER A 487 1.94 5.13 -12.82
CA SER A 487 3.07 4.31 -12.41
C SER A 487 3.69 4.83 -11.12
N THR A 488 4.27 3.94 -10.33
CA THR A 488 4.99 4.29 -9.11
C THR A 488 6.28 5.05 -9.40
N TRP A 489 6.90 4.82 -10.53
CA TRP A 489 8.19 5.40 -10.91
C TRP A 489 8.02 6.64 -11.79
N ARG A 490 8.41 7.79 -11.28
CA ARG A 490 8.40 9.07 -12.00
C ARG A 490 9.59 9.88 -11.53
N ASP A 491 10.41 10.33 -12.48
CA ASP A 491 11.58 11.16 -12.21
C ASP A 491 11.51 12.50 -12.97
N MET A 492 12.12 13.51 -12.38
CA MET A 492 12.18 14.87 -12.95
C MET A 492 13.49 15.58 -12.61
N LYS A 493 13.98 16.36 -13.56
CA LYS A 493 15.13 17.26 -13.40
C LYS A 493 14.82 18.61 -14.04
N VAL A 494 15.63 19.60 -13.76
CA VAL A 494 15.42 20.99 -14.20
C VAL A 494 16.61 21.48 -15.05
N TYR A 495 16.30 22.19 -16.12
CA TYR A 495 17.28 22.92 -16.93
C TYR A 495 16.66 24.20 -17.49
N GLN A 496 17.33 25.35 -17.35
CA GLN A 496 16.88 26.66 -17.87
C GLN A 496 15.40 26.96 -17.56
N ASP A 497 15.05 26.90 -16.26
CA ASP A 497 13.68 27.13 -15.77
C ASP A 497 12.60 26.19 -16.34
N HIS A 498 12.99 25.06 -16.94
CA HIS A 498 12.08 24.04 -17.41
C HIS A 498 12.30 22.72 -16.67
N MET A 499 11.19 22.09 -16.27
CA MET A 499 11.16 20.74 -15.72
C MET A 499 10.98 19.72 -16.83
N TYR A 500 11.77 18.64 -16.79
CA TYR A 500 11.69 17.48 -17.67
C TYR A 500 11.25 16.29 -16.85
N VAL A 501 10.18 15.60 -17.27
CA VAL A 501 9.58 14.52 -16.51
C VAL A 501 9.44 13.28 -17.36
N VAL A 502 9.91 12.15 -16.83
CA VAL A 502 9.72 10.80 -17.39
C VAL A 502 8.99 9.90 -16.39
N SER A 503 8.51 8.74 -16.84
CA SER A 503 7.92 7.73 -15.96
C SER A 503 8.13 6.34 -16.52
N ASP A 504 8.55 5.39 -15.66
CA ASP A 504 8.74 4.00 -16.06
C ASP A 504 7.47 3.18 -15.89
N GLY A 505 7.32 2.12 -16.69
CA GLY A 505 6.13 1.27 -16.69
C GLY A 505 4.83 2.00 -17.06
N ALA A 506 4.93 3.24 -17.50
CA ALA A 506 3.80 4.13 -17.76
C ALA A 506 3.25 4.05 -19.20
N GLY A 507 3.75 3.15 -20.03
CA GLY A 507 3.32 3.03 -21.44
C GLY A 507 3.78 4.23 -22.26
N GLU A 508 2.88 4.85 -23.01
CA GLU A 508 3.18 5.98 -23.91
C GLU A 508 3.26 7.33 -23.16
N HIS A 509 4.18 7.42 -22.20
CA HIS A 509 4.39 8.63 -21.39
C HIS A 509 5.28 9.65 -22.11
N GLY A 510 6.36 9.21 -22.75
CA GLY A 510 7.36 10.13 -23.30
C GLY A 510 8.10 10.95 -22.24
N MET A 511 8.64 12.09 -22.64
CA MET A 511 9.18 13.10 -21.70
C MET A 511 8.36 14.38 -21.82
N GLN A 512 7.71 14.77 -20.71
CA GLN A 512 7.00 16.06 -20.61
C GLN A 512 8.01 17.19 -20.32
N VAL A 513 7.80 18.34 -20.90
CA VAL A 513 8.54 19.56 -20.59
C VAL A 513 7.56 20.62 -20.07
N PHE A 514 7.90 21.27 -18.95
CA PHE A 514 7.06 22.28 -18.32
C PHE A 514 7.87 23.53 -17.95
N ASP A 515 7.42 24.70 -18.39
CA ASP A 515 8.00 25.99 -18.04
C ASP A 515 7.63 26.38 -16.60
N LEU A 516 8.60 26.30 -15.69
CA LEU A 516 8.43 26.58 -14.26
C LEU A 516 8.11 28.04 -13.97
N THR A 517 8.44 28.97 -14.87
CA THR A 517 8.12 30.38 -14.69
C THR A 517 6.62 30.66 -14.64
N ARG A 518 5.81 29.72 -15.12
CA ARG A 518 4.33 29.71 -15.00
C ARG A 518 3.83 29.58 -13.56
N LEU A 519 4.68 29.18 -12.62
CA LEU A 519 4.36 29.10 -11.20
C LEU A 519 4.48 30.45 -10.50
N ARG A 520 5.13 31.45 -11.12
CA ARG A 520 5.32 32.80 -10.56
C ARG A 520 3.99 33.47 -10.21
N GLY A 521 3.91 34.01 -8.99
CA GLY A 521 2.74 34.73 -8.52
C GLY A 521 1.56 33.90 -8.08
N LEU A 522 1.67 32.54 -8.11
CA LEU A 522 0.71 31.66 -7.49
C LEU A 522 0.90 31.67 -5.97
N ASN A 523 -0.19 31.48 -5.23
CA ASN A 523 -0.21 31.56 -3.77
C ASN A 523 -1.01 30.41 -3.12
N GLY A 524 -1.35 29.37 -3.88
CA GLY A 524 -2.07 28.19 -3.41
C GLY A 524 -3.56 28.41 -3.08
N SER A 525 -4.10 29.60 -3.19
CA SER A 525 -5.54 29.84 -2.94
C SER A 525 -6.44 29.17 -3.98
N ASP A 526 -5.91 28.89 -5.17
CA ASP A 526 -6.58 28.20 -6.27
C ASP A 526 -5.53 27.33 -7.01
N PRO A 527 -5.24 26.12 -6.50
CA PRO A 527 -4.24 25.23 -7.09
C PRO A 527 -4.57 24.88 -8.55
N GLN A 528 -3.59 25.05 -9.44
CA GLN A 528 -3.78 24.95 -10.88
C GLN A 528 -3.53 23.53 -11.40
N THR A 529 -4.25 23.14 -12.45
CA THR A 529 -3.91 21.96 -13.24
C THR A 529 -3.31 22.44 -14.57
N PHE A 530 -2.06 22.06 -14.82
CA PHE A 530 -1.29 22.52 -15.97
C PHE A 530 -1.29 21.48 -17.10
N ALA A 531 -0.93 21.93 -18.30
CA ALA A 531 -0.50 21.09 -19.40
C ALA A 531 0.99 21.34 -19.68
N SER A 532 1.69 20.33 -20.18
CA SER A 532 3.08 20.44 -20.62
C SER A 532 3.23 21.44 -21.77
N ASP A 533 4.37 22.13 -21.82
CA ASP A 533 4.69 23.13 -22.85
C ASP A 533 5.32 22.48 -24.08
N ALA A 534 6.03 21.37 -23.90
CA ALA A 534 6.50 20.49 -24.97
C ALA A 534 6.44 19.04 -24.55
N HIS A 535 6.53 18.14 -25.52
CA HIS A 535 6.51 16.70 -25.30
C HIS A 535 7.46 16.00 -26.28
N TYR A 536 8.33 15.15 -25.76
CA TYR A 536 9.26 14.35 -26.56
C TYR A 536 8.81 12.89 -26.55
N ASP A 537 8.58 12.32 -27.73
CA ASP A 537 7.93 11.02 -27.94
C ASP A 537 8.83 9.95 -28.60
N GLN A 538 10.15 10.20 -28.68
CA GLN A 538 11.08 9.20 -29.22
C GLN A 538 11.40 8.06 -28.24
N ILE A 539 10.90 8.16 -27.01
CA ILE A 539 10.81 7.14 -25.98
C ILE A 539 9.35 7.07 -25.52
N ALA A 540 8.89 5.89 -25.09
CA ALA A 540 7.55 5.75 -24.51
C ALA A 540 7.61 5.81 -22.98
N SER A 541 8.48 5.03 -22.38
CA SER A 541 8.64 4.92 -20.93
C SER A 541 10.12 5.03 -20.59
N ALA A 542 10.48 5.64 -19.49
CA ALA A 542 11.86 5.72 -19.02
C ALA A 542 11.91 5.74 -17.49
N HIS A 543 12.96 5.15 -16.91
CA HIS A 543 13.09 5.04 -15.48
C HIS A 543 13.53 6.36 -14.86
N ASN A 544 14.66 6.91 -15.31
CA ASN A 544 15.16 8.20 -14.82
C ASN A 544 15.54 9.14 -15.97
N ILE A 545 15.59 10.44 -15.65
CA ILE A 545 16.10 11.50 -16.51
C ILE A 545 17.30 12.18 -15.83
N VAL A 546 18.42 12.21 -16.50
CA VAL A 546 19.66 12.82 -16.06
C VAL A 546 19.93 14.05 -16.90
N ILE A 547 20.38 15.15 -16.32
CA ILE A 547 20.69 16.37 -17.06
C ILE A 547 22.09 16.87 -16.69
N ASN A 548 22.91 17.11 -17.72
CA ASN A 548 24.10 17.91 -17.56
C ASN A 548 23.75 19.37 -17.91
N GLU A 549 23.60 20.18 -16.87
CA GLU A 549 23.19 21.58 -17.00
C GLU A 549 24.25 22.43 -17.73
N GLU A 550 25.54 22.05 -17.66
CA GLU A 550 26.63 22.79 -18.26
C GLU A 550 26.60 22.68 -19.81
N THR A 551 26.22 21.52 -20.32
CA THR A 551 26.22 21.24 -21.77
C THR A 551 24.83 21.35 -22.40
N GLY A 552 23.75 21.27 -21.61
CA GLY A 552 22.36 21.30 -22.08
C GLY A 552 21.97 19.99 -22.78
N PHE A 553 22.44 18.85 -22.26
CA PHE A 553 22.01 17.53 -22.69
C PHE A 553 21.29 16.80 -21.56
N ALA A 554 20.20 16.13 -21.91
CA ALA A 554 19.49 15.19 -21.06
C ALA A 554 19.78 13.76 -21.52
N TYR A 555 19.78 12.86 -20.56
CA TYR A 555 20.00 11.43 -20.75
C TYR A 555 18.84 10.68 -20.11
N SER A 556 18.00 10.11 -20.96
CA SER A 556 16.92 9.25 -20.48
C SER A 556 17.47 7.83 -20.35
N VAL A 557 17.36 7.24 -19.15
CA VAL A 557 17.85 5.90 -18.82
C VAL A 557 16.70 4.96 -18.49
N GLY A 558 16.92 3.65 -18.62
CA GLY A 558 15.85 2.68 -18.47
C GLY A 558 14.74 2.81 -19.51
N SER A 559 15.03 3.38 -20.68
CA SER A 559 14.04 3.68 -21.72
C SER A 559 13.47 2.45 -22.38
N SER A 560 12.17 2.42 -22.63
CA SER A 560 11.44 1.36 -23.32
C SER A 560 10.35 1.91 -24.24
N GLY A 561 10.08 1.24 -25.36
CA GLY A 561 9.07 1.67 -26.35
C GLY A 561 9.39 2.99 -27.04
N GLY A 562 8.49 3.51 -27.86
CA GLY A 562 8.57 4.83 -28.51
C GLY A 562 9.46 4.90 -29.77
N GLY A 563 10.51 4.13 -29.86
CA GLY A 563 11.43 4.11 -31.03
C GLY A 563 12.86 3.78 -30.65
N GLN A 564 13.68 4.79 -30.34
CA GLN A 564 15.11 4.58 -30.09
C GLN A 564 15.39 4.46 -28.58
N THR A 565 15.33 3.26 -28.03
CA THR A 565 15.48 3.03 -26.58
C THR A 565 16.92 2.92 -26.09
N CYS A 566 17.89 2.82 -26.98
CA CYS A 566 19.31 2.63 -26.65
C CYS A 566 19.55 1.42 -25.72
N GLY A 567 18.75 0.34 -25.86
CA GLY A 567 18.83 -0.85 -25.01
C GLY A 567 18.49 -0.61 -23.54
N GLY A 568 17.91 0.56 -23.20
CA GLY A 568 17.73 1.04 -21.82
C GLY A 568 18.96 1.73 -21.23
N GLY A 569 20.05 1.89 -22.00
CA GLY A 569 21.20 2.71 -21.64
C GLY A 569 20.91 4.22 -21.84
N LEU A 570 21.96 5.01 -22.13
CA LEU A 570 21.82 6.46 -22.26
C LEU A 570 21.16 6.81 -23.60
N HIS A 571 19.92 7.24 -23.59
CA HIS A 571 19.24 7.89 -24.69
C HIS A 571 19.46 9.41 -24.57
N MET A 572 20.34 9.96 -25.43
CA MET A 572 20.83 11.32 -25.32
C MET A 572 19.93 12.30 -26.06
N ILE A 573 19.55 13.37 -25.40
CA ILE A 573 18.62 14.38 -25.90
C ILE A 573 19.27 15.75 -25.78
N ASN A 574 19.38 16.51 -26.89
CA ASN A 574 19.74 17.92 -26.84
C ASN A 574 18.54 18.72 -26.37
N ILE A 575 18.69 19.44 -25.26
CA ILE A 575 17.67 20.28 -24.62
C ILE A 575 18.12 21.76 -24.51
N GLN A 576 19.15 22.19 -25.28
CA GLN A 576 19.58 23.58 -25.32
C GLN A 576 18.48 24.56 -25.75
N ASP A 577 17.54 24.08 -26.56
CA ASP A 577 16.22 24.69 -26.72
C ASP A 577 15.21 23.85 -25.93
N PRO A 578 14.79 24.33 -24.73
CA PRO A 578 13.91 23.53 -23.84
C PRO A 578 12.60 23.09 -24.49
N LEU A 579 12.05 23.88 -25.39
CA LEU A 579 10.76 23.59 -26.03
C LEU A 579 10.90 22.74 -27.31
N ALA A 580 12.13 22.45 -27.75
CA ALA A 580 12.41 21.67 -28.95
C ALA A 580 13.46 20.55 -28.67
N PRO A 581 13.24 19.65 -27.73
CA PRO A 581 14.18 18.58 -27.45
C PRO A 581 14.35 17.66 -28.66
N VAL A 582 15.60 17.30 -29.00
CA VAL A 582 15.91 16.48 -30.17
C VAL A 582 16.89 15.38 -29.80
N PHE A 583 16.70 14.19 -30.40
CA PHE A 583 17.60 13.04 -30.24
C PHE A 583 19.02 13.41 -30.67
N ALA A 584 20.01 13.08 -29.84
CA ALA A 584 21.41 13.37 -30.06
C ALA A 584 22.31 12.14 -30.23
N GLY A 585 21.97 11.04 -29.61
CA GLY A 585 22.79 9.82 -29.67
C GLY A 585 22.35 8.73 -28.69
N CYS A 586 23.03 7.60 -28.76
CA CYS A 586 22.83 6.41 -27.93
C CYS A 586 24.15 5.95 -27.33
N PHE A 587 24.10 5.50 -26.08
CA PHE A 587 25.15 4.66 -25.52
C PHE A 587 24.54 3.49 -24.75
N GLN A 588 25.16 2.32 -24.89
CA GLN A 588 24.80 1.12 -24.13
C GLN A 588 26.05 0.29 -23.89
N ASP A 589 26.35 -0.03 -22.64
CA ASP A 589 27.43 -0.95 -22.30
C ASP A 589 26.91 -2.38 -22.22
N MET A 590 27.00 -3.11 -23.30
CA MET A 590 26.51 -4.49 -23.44
C MET A 590 27.20 -5.50 -22.49
N SER A 591 28.23 -5.11 -21.77
CA SER A 591 28.85 -5.93 -20.72
C SER A 591 28.08 -5.87 -19.40
N THR A 592 27.18 -4.91 -19.23
CA THR A 592 26.41 -4.62 -18.03
C THR A 592 24.91 -4.91 -18.20
N GLY A 593 24.17 -4.82 -17.08
CA GLY A 593 22.75 -5.11 -17.00
C GLY A 593 22.43 -6.60 -16.88
N ARG A 594 21.37 -6.95 -16.17
CA ARG A 594 20.97 -8.35 -15.89
C ARG A 594 20.76 -9.19 -17.14
N GLN A 595 20.36 -8.57 -18.23
CA GLN A 595 20.16 -9.22 -19.53
C GLN A 595 21.25 -8.90 -20.55
N ARG A 596 22.33 -8.24 -20.12
CA ARG A 596 23.41 -7.75 -21.01
C ARG A 596 22.89 -6.87 -22.15
N THR A 597 22.00 -5.96 -21.80
CA THR A 597 21.42 -4.98 -22.73
C THR A 597 22.09 -3.63 -22.62
N GLY A 598 22.96 -3.43 -21.61
CA GLY A 598 23.50 -2.11 -21.27
C GLY A 598 22.46 -1.21 -20.62
N TYR A 599 21.46 -1.81 -19.97
CA TYR A 599 20.44 -1.08 -19.22
C TYR A 599 21.10 -0.30 -18.09
N SER A 600 20.87 1.02 -18.04
CA SER A 600 21.23 1.89 -16.93
C SER A 600 19.97 2.19 -16.15
N HIS A 601 20.00 1.91 -14.84
CA HIS A 601 18.90 2.23 -13.95
C HIS A 601 18.88 3.74 -13.68
N ASP A 602 20.03 4.26 -13.28
CA ASP A 602 20.29 5.69 -13.11
C ASP A 602 21.71 6.04 -13.59
N ALA A 603 22.01 7.34 -13.71
CA ALA A 603 23.33 7.83 -14.05
C ALA A 603 23.55 9.25 -13.49
N GLN A 604 24.81 9.63 -13.40
CA GLN A 604 25.20 11.05 -13.31
C GLN A 604 26.12 11.41 -14.49
N CYS A 605 25.78 12.48 -15.23
CA CYS A 605 26.57 12.96 -16.36
C CYS A 605 27.08 14.36 -16.08
N VAL A 606 28.39 14.57 -16.16
CA VAL A 606 29.06 15.82 -15.81
C VAL A 606 30.14 16.18 -16.82
N VAL A 607 30.51 17.46 -16.91
CA VAL A 607 31.83 17.84 -17.45
C VAL A 607 32.85 17.51 -16.37
N TYR A 608 33.72 16.54 -16.66
CA TYR A 608 34.63 15.98 -15.67
C TYR A 608 35.76 16.95 -15.30
N HIS A 609 35.97 17.14 -14.02
CA HIS A 609 37.03 17.99 -13.46
C HIS A 609 37.90 17.29 -12.43
N GLY A 610 37.76 15.98 -12.35
CA GLY A 610 38.43 15.14 -11.36
C GLY A 610 39.94 14.94 -11.61
N PRO A 611 40.56 14.02 -10.84
CA PRO A 611 42.01 13.79 -10.83
C PRO A 611 42.56 13.21 -12.13
N ASP A 612 41.76 12.44 -12.88
CA ASP A 612 42.22 11.85 -14.15
C ASP A 612 42.35 12.92 -15.24
N THR A 613 43.59 13.24 -15.57
CA THR A 613 43.92 14.33 -16.52
C THR A 613 43.55 14.01 -17.98
N ASP A 614 43.40 12.73 -18.32
CA ASP A 614 43.10 12.29 -19.69
C ASP A 614 41.66 12.62 -20.08
N TYR A 615 40.78 12.78 -19.07
CA TYR A 615 39.36 13.05 -19.27
C TYR A 615 38.90 14.43 -18.79
N GLN A 616 39.77 15.28 -18.29
CA GLN A 616 39.39 16.65 -17.87
C GLN A 616 38.76 17.43 -19.00
N GLY A 617 37.57 17.99 -18.76
CA GLY A 617 36.78 18.72 -19.75
C GLY A 617 35.95 17.83 -20.70
N HIS A 618 36.06 16.52 -20.58
CA HIS A 618 35.17 15.57 -21.28
C HIS A 618 33.82 15.48 -20.56
N GLU A 619 32.80 15.16 -21.30
CA GLU A 619 31.50 14.85 -20.71
C GLU A 619 31.42 13.36 -20.37
N ILE A 620 31.48 13.06 -19.09
CA ILE A 620 31.54 11.69 -18.55
C ILE A 620 30.20 11.35 -17.89
N CYS A 621 29.67 10.17 -18.22
CA CYS A 621 28.51 9.59 -17.54
C CYS A 621 28.92 8.38 -16.72
N LEU A 622 28.51 8.37 -15.44
CA LEU A 622 28.66 7.24 -14.54
C LEU A 622 27.28 6.60 -14.36
N GLY A 623 27.11 5.42 -14.94
CA GLY A 623 25.82 4.69 -14.96
C GLY A 623 25.80 3.58 -13.94
N SER A 624 24.73 3.54 -13.14
CA SER A 624 24.40 2.41 -12.26
C SER A 624 23.60 1.39 -13.06
N ASN A 625 24.29 0.38 -13.59
CA ASN A 625 23.80 -0.49 -14.66
C ASN A 625 23.32 -1.86 -14.14
N GLU A 626 22.43 -1.89 -13.12
CA GLU A 626 21.90 -3.12 -12.49
C GLU A 626 22.96 -4.07 -11.90
N THR A 627 24.10 -4.25 -12.55
CA THR A 627 25.13 -5.26 -12.21
C THR A 627 26.52 -4.69 -12.02
N ALA A 628 26.71 -3.40 -12.34
CA ALA A 628 28.02 -2.76 -12.34
C ALA A 628 27.91 -1.24 -12.42
N LEU A 629 28.98 -0.55 -12.05
CA LEU A 629 29.28 0.81 -12.47
C LEU A 629 29.75 0.77 -13.92
N SER A 630 29.18 1.64 -14.79
CA SER A 630 29.60 1.84 -16.17
C SER A 630 30.06 3.29 -16.38
N ILE A 631 31.26 3.51 -16.89
CA ILE A 631 31.80 4.83 -17.17
C ILE A 631 31.88 5.05 -18.68
N ALA A 632 31.28 6.12 -19.17
CA ALA A 632 31.20 6.43 -20.59
C ALA A 632 31.66 7.87 -20.87
N ASP A 633 32.49 8.04 -21.89
CA ASP A 633 32.76 9.36 -22.50
C ASP A 633 31.73 9.61 -23.58
N VAL A 634 30.86 10.59 -23.32
CA VAL A 634 29.76 11.01 -24.19
C VAL A 634 29.98 12.41 -24.79
N THR A 635 31.21 12.88 -24.80
CA THR A 635 31.58 14.21 -25.37
C THR A 635 31.13 14.31 -26.82
N ASP A 636 31.42 13.28 -27.62
CA ASP A 636 30.83 13.14 -28.96
C ASP A 636 29.58 12.25 -28.90
N LYS A 637 28.39 12.88 -28.85
CA LYS A 637 27.10 12.19 -28.77
C LYS A 637 26.85 11.22 -29.93
N SER A 638 27.53 11.45 -31.06
CA SER A 638 27.39 10.58 -32.25
C SER A 638 28.32 9.35 -32.20
N ASN A 639 29.34 9.37 -31.35
CA ASN A 639 30.31 8.31 -31.20
C ASN A 639 30.78 8.19 -29.74
N PRO A 640 29.89 7.89 -28.79
CA PRO A 640 30.25 7.71 -27.39
C PRO A 640 31.16 6.50 -27.20
N LEU A 641 32.01 6.55 -26.18
CA LEU A 641 33.01 5.52 -25.90
C LEU A 641 32.79 4.94 -24.48
N THR A 642 32.94 3.62 -24.36
CA THR A 642 33.11 3.00 -23.05
C THR A 642 34.48 3.36 -22.50
N VAL A 643 34.55 3.92 -21.32
CA VAL A 643 35.80 4.15 -20.59
C VAL A 643 36.11 2.92 -19.74
N ALA A 644 35.25 2.59 -18.79
CA ALA A 644 35.40 1.44 -17.93
C ALA A 644 34.08 0.80 -17.51
N MET A 645 34.19 -0.40 -16.96
CA MET A 645 33.11 -1.11 -16.26
C MET A 645 33.69 -1.79 -15.04
N ALA A 646 33.11 -1.55 -13.86
CA ALA A 646 33.53 -2.17 -12.62
C ALA A 646 32.36 -2.84 -11.91
N SER A 647 32.52 -4.11 -11.55
CA SER A 647 31.54 -4.87 -10.76
C SER A 647 32.05 -5.05 -9.32
N TYR A 648 31.18 -5.46 -8.42
CA TYR A 648 31.46 -5.59 -6.99
C TYR A 648 30.87 -6.88 -6.41
N PRO A 649 31.29 -7.32 -5.20
CA PRO A 649 30.74 -8.52 -4.56
C PRO A 649 29.27 -8.35 -4.15
N ASN A 650 28.52 -9.46 -4.11
CA ASN A 650 27.16 -9.52 -3.60
C ASN A 650 26.18 -8.54 -4.28
N VAL A 651 26.33 -8.36 -5.60
CA VAL A 651 25.44 -7.50 -6.38
C VAL A 651 23.98 -7.95 -6.23
N GLY A 652 23.12 -7.04 -5.77
CA GLY A 652 21.68 -7.16 -5.84
C GLY A 652 21.14 -6.40 -7.05
N TYR A 653 21.32 -5.07 -7.03
CA TYR A 653 20.87 -4.18 -8.10
C TYR A 653 21.60 -2.82 -8.00
N SER A 654 22.66 -2.61 -8.78
CA SER A 654 23.33 -1.32 -8.88
C SER A 654 22.31 -0.25 -9.30
N HIS A 655 22.02 0.67 -8.35
CA HIS A 655 20.80 1.46 -8.39
C HIS A 655 21.01 2.92 -8.79
N GLN A 656 21.63 3.72 -7.93
CA GLN A 656 21.81 5.16 -8.11
C GLN A 656 23.14 5.58 -7.45
N GLY A 657 23.76 6.64 -7.92
CA GLY A 657 24.96 7.15 -7.28
C GLY A 657 25.24 8.61 -7.62
N TRP A 658 26.15 9.21 -6.84
CA TRP A 658 26.54 10.60 -6.98
C TRP A 658 28.04 10.82 -6.75
N LEU A 659 28.64 11.72 -7.52
CA LEU A 659 30.05 12.12 -7.40
C LEU A 659 30.30 13.01 -6.18
N SER A 660 31.48 12.88 -5.55
CA SER A 660 32.03 13.96 -4.72
C SER A 660 32.20 15.23 -5.57
N GLU A 661 32.18 16.42 -4.93
CA GLU A 661 32.28 17.70 -5.65
C GLU A 661 33.58 17.85 -6.46
N ASP A 662 34.65 17.20 -6.06
CA ASP A 662 35.95 17.17 -6.74
C ASP A 662 36.06 16.06 -7.79
N HIS A 663 35.01 15.29 -8.02
CA HIS A 663 34.91 14.16 -8.93
C HIS A 663 35.94 13.05 -8.67
N SER A 664 36.48 12.98 -7.45
CA SER A 664 37.48 11.96 -7.09
C SER A 664 36.88 10.65 -6.62
N TYR A 665 35.63 10.69 -6.11
CA TYR A 665 34.91 9.50 -5.66
C TYR A 665 33.48 9.48 -6.20
N PHE A 666 32.95 8.25 -6.41
CA PHE A 666 31.55 8.02 -6.72
C PHE A 666 30.91 7.13 -5.66
N PHE A 667 29.83 7.60 -5.05
CA PHE A 667 29.07 6.87 -4.04
C PHE A 667 27.87 6.24 -4.70
N MET A 668 27.64 4.95 -4.51
CA MET A 668 26.61 4.18 -5.23
C MET A 668 25.85 3.25 -4.29
N GLY A 669 24.54 3.20 -4.40
CA GLY A 669 23.66 2.26 -3.71
C GLY A 669 23.40 0.98 -4.48
N ASP A 670 22.95 -0.07 -3.78
CA ASP A 670 22.48 -1.35 -4.34
C ASP A 670 21.13 -1.72 -3.73
N GLU A 671 20.04 -1.34 -4.36
CA GLU A 671 18.66 -1.37 -3.82
C GLU A 671 18.16 -2.78 -3.43
N LEU A 672 18.70 -3.84 -3.99
CA LEU A 672 18.14 -5.19 -3.79
C LEU A 672 19.03 -6.12 -2.98
N ASP A 673 20.16 -5.68 -2.47
CA ASP A 673 21.08 -6.56 -1.77
C ASP A 673 20.61 -6.87 -0.33
N GLU A 674 19.99 -5.92 0.39
CA GLU A 674 19.37 -6.17 1.69
C GLU A 674 18.12 -7.02 1.53
N SER A 675 17.21 -6.63 0.64
CA SER A 675 15.95 -7.34 0.42
C SER A 675 16.17 -8.74 -0.15
N GLY A 676 17.23 -8.93 -0.94
CA GLY A 676 17.68 -10.23 -1.46
C GLY A 676 18.46 -11.07 -0.45
N GLY A 677 18.85 -10.49 0.69
CA GLY A 677 19.67 -11.14 1.72
C GLY A 677 21.13 -11.32 1.31
N ASN A 678 21.61 -10.57 0.34
CA ASN A 678 23.03 -10.57 -0.11
C ASN A 678 23.92 -9.91 0.94
N VAL A 679 23.38 -8.89 1.63
CA VAL A 679 23.95 -8.23 2.80
C VAL A 679 22.92 -8.16 3.93
N THR A 680 23.34 -7.75 5.10
CA THR A 680 22.46 -7.71 6.30
C THR A 680 22.01 -6.32 6.67
N ASN A 681 22.72 -5.31 6.20
CA ASN A 681 22.52 -3.91 6.55
C ASN A 681 22.69 -3.04 5.32
N THR A 682 22.09 -1.85 5.35
CA THR A 682 22.19 -0.83 4.30
C THR A 682 23.63 -0.61 3.86
N ARG A 683 23.91 -0.71 2.57
CA ARG A 683 25.27 -0.66 2.01
C ARG A 683 25.42 0.47 1.00
N THR A 684 26.50 1.27 1.15
CA THR A 684 26.94 2.23 0.14
C THR A 684 28.32 1.84 -0.39
N LEU A 685 28.46 1.75 -1.69
CA LEU A 685 29.69 1.43 -2.42
C LEU A 685 30.44 2.72 -2.74
N ILE A 686 31.73 2.79 -2.40
CA ILE A 686 32.56 3.98 -2.58
C ILE A 686 33.67 3.66 -3.58
N TRP A 687 33.60 4.29 -4.74
CA TRP A 687 34.52 4.09 -5.84
C TRP A 687 35.56 5.21 -5.88
N ASP A 688 36.84 4.88 -5.83
CA ASP A 688 37.95 5.78 -6.14
C ASP A 688 38.08 5.90 -7.67
N LEU A 689 38.05 7.14 -8.14
CA LEU A 689 38.09 7.52 -9.55
C LEU A 689 39.38 8.28 -9.91
N ALA A 690 40.48 8.01 -9.20
CA ALA A 690 41.77 8.59 -9.54
C ALA A 690 42.21 8.25 -10.98
N ASP A 691 41.73 7.13 -11.52
CA ASP A 691 41.91 6.67 -12.90
C ASP A 691 40.53 6.15 -13.38
N LEU A 692 39.91 6.86 -14.32
CA LEU A 692 38.59 6.48 -14.83
C LEU A 692 38.62 5.19 -15.68
N ASP A 693 39.76 4.81 -16.23
CA ASP A 693 39.94 3.55 -16.95
C ASP A 693 40.03 2.32 -16.02
N ASP A 694 40.37 2.54 -14.72
CA ASP A 694 40.49 1.48 -13.70
C ASP A 694 39.85 1.91 -12.35
N PRO A 695 38.51 2.12 -12.30
CA PRO A 695 37.83 2.53 -11.07
C PRO A 695 37.94 1.44 -10.00
N ILE A 696 38.34 1.82 -8.78
CA ILE A 696 38.59 0.90 -7.67
C ILE A 696 37.49 1.01 -6.63
N LEU A 697 36.88 -0.11 -6.22
CA LEU A 697 36.00 -0.13 -5.03
C LEU A 697 36.87 0.07 -3.78
N ALA A 698 36.97 1.32 -3.34
CA ALA A 698 37.82 1.71 -2.20
C ALA A 698 37.20 1.23 -0.87
N ARG A 699 35.86 1.28 -0.76
CA ARG A 699 35.18 0.92 0.49
C ARG A 699 33.75 0.43 0.21
N GLU A 700 33.27 -0.50 1.05
CA GLU A 700 31.85 -0.78 1.30
C GLU A 700 31.51 -0.19 2.67
N TYR A 701 30.74 0.88 2.71
CA TYR A 701 30.21 1.45 3.97
C TYR A 701 28.96 0.69 4.35
N MET A 702 28.90 0.17 5.58
CA MET A 702 27.75 -0.56 6.14
C MET A 702 27.12 0.28 7.23
N ALA A 703 25.88 0.69 7.05
CA ALA A 703 25.11 1.41 8.05
C ALA A 703 24.65 0.49 9.20
N GLU A 704 24.08 1.07 10.25
CA GLU A 704 23.57 0.30 11.40
C GLU A 704 22.17 -0.28 11.15
N THR A 705 21.42 0.28 10.19
CA THR A 705 20.05 -0.14 9.85
C THR A 705 20.03 -1.32 8.88
N LYS A 706 18.85 -1.96 8.79
CA LYS A 706 18.59 -3.04 7.83
C LYS A 706 17.71 -2.58 6.66
N ALA A 707 17.30 -1.32 6.67
CA ALA A 707 16.48 -0.75 5.62
C ALA A 707 17.24 -0.76 4.29
N THR A 708 16.51 -0.93 3.21
CA THR A 708 17.05 -0.80 1.86
C THR A 708 17.45 0.65 1.60
N ASP A 709 18.63 0.86 0.99
CA ASP A 709 19.06 2.17 0.48
C ASP A 709 18.29 2.54 -0.80
N HIS A 710 18.25 3.86 -1.08
CA HIS A 710 17.66 4.36 -2.32
C HIS A 710 18.47 5.56 -2.83
N ASN A 711 17.87 6.72 -3.08
CA ASN A 711 18.55 7.85 -3.71
C ASN A 711 19.45 8.61 -2.74
N LEU A 712 20.65 8.94 -3.19
CA LEU A 712 21.61 9.76 -2.46
C LEU A 712 22.08 10.97 -3.26
N TYR A 713 22.32 12.08 -2.57
CA TYR A 713 22.84 13.32 -3.16
C TYR A 713 23.90 13.94 -2.25
N ILE A 714 24.86 14.64 -2.85
CA ILE A 714 25.99 15.22 -2.14
C ILE A 714 25.97 16.75 -2.29
N LEU A 715 26.17 17.45 -1.17
CA LEU A 715 26.36 18.88 -1.12
C LEU A 715 27.59 19.16 -0.21
N GLY A 716 28.68 19.67 -0.79
CA GLY A 716 29.94 19.79 -0.12
C GLY A 716 30.48 18.44 0.35
N ASN A 717 30.83 18.37 1.62
CA ASN A 717 31.27 17.12 2.25
C ASN A 717 30.13 16.39 3.00
N THR A 718 28.89 16.64 2.61
CA THR A 718 27.72 16.02 3.25
C THR A 718 26.94 15.22 2.23
N MET A 719 26.75 13.93 2.47
CA MET A 719 25.89 13.04 1.72
C MET A 719 24.53 12.91 2.41
N TYR A 720 23.46 13.11 1.67
CA TYR A 720 22.08 12.91 2.09
C TYR A 720 21.53 11.68 1.38
N GLN A 721 21.17 10.66 2.14
CA GLN A 721 20.73 9.38 1.62
C GLN A 721 19.32 9.06 2.11
N SER A 722 18.43 8.76 1.18
CA SER A 722 17.06 8.28 1.44
C SER A 722 17.09 6.77 1.50
N ASN A 723 16.73 6.18 2.66
CA ASN A 723 16.84 4.75 2.90
C ASN A 723 15.48 4.17 3.32
N TYR A 724 14.49 4.28 2.43
CA TYR A 724 13.14 3.76 2.65
C TYR A 724 12.67 3.85 4.12
N LYS A 725 12.58 2.73 4.83
CA LYS A 725 12.07 2.64 6.20
C LYS A 725 12.90 3.38 7.25
N SER A 726 14.18 3.59 7.02
CA SER A 726 15.02 4.33 7.97
C SER A 726 15.10 5.84 7.67
N GLY A 727 14.31 6.34 6.72
CA GLY A 727 14.19 7.77 6.44
C GLY A 727 15.43 8.39 5.79
N LEU A 728 15.71 9.64 6.13
CA LEU A 728 16.88 10.39 5.67
C LEU A 728 18.07 10.09 6.58
N ARG A 729 19.23 9.78 5.98
CA ARG A 729 20.53 9.64 6.64
C ARG A 729 21.47 10.73 6.15
N VAL A 730 22.18 11.39 7.05
CA VAL A 730 23.13 12.46 6.75
C VAL A 730 24.51 12.00 7.17
N LEU A 731 25.41 11.89 6.20
CA LEU A 731 26.77 11.40 6.42
C LEU A 731 27.80 12.49 6.12
N ASP A 732 28.78 12.65 7.00
CA ASP A 732 30.00 13.41 6.73
C ASP A 732 30.95 12.54 5.91
N ILE A 733 31.29 12.99 4.71
CA ILE A 733 32.20 12.35 3.75
C ILE A 733 33.47 13.17 3.54
N SER A 734 33.87 13.98 4.53
CA SER A 734 35.17 14.70 4.49
C SER A 734 36.35 13.74 4.34
N ASP A 735 36.24 12.53 4.85
CA ASP A 735 37.06 11.37 4.50
C ASP A 735 36.14 10.39 3.72
N PRO A 736 36.21 10.38 2.38
CA PRO A 736 35.29 9.62 1.54
C PRO A 736 35.31 8.12 1.83
N GLU A 737 36.43 7.58 2.26
CA GLU A 737 36.58 6.16 2.58
C GLU A 737 36.09 5.78 3.98
N ASN A 738 35.78 6.78 4.84
CA ASN A 738 35.30 6.59 6.20
C ASN A 738 34.10 7.48 6.54
N PRO A 739 32.98 7.39 5.80
CA PRO A 739 31.77 8.18 6.08
C PRO A 739 31.33 8.03 7.53
N GLN A 740 30.88 9.14 8.13
CA GLN A 740 30.38 9.16 9.49
C GLN A 740 28.90 9.57 9.49
N LEU A 741 28.02 8.80 10.11
CA LEU A 741 26.65 9.22 10.35
C LEU A 741 26.66 10.42 11.32
N VAL A 742 26.14 11.56 10.87
CA VAL A 742 26.11 12.83 11.63
C VAL A 742 24.69 13.35 11.86
N GLY A 743 23.69 12.72 11.25
CA GLY A 743 22.29 13.04 11.45
C GLY A 743 21.37 12.04 10.78
N ASN A 744 20.16 11.96 11.29
CA ASN A 744 19.08 11.20 10.67
C ASN A 744 17.70 11.79 10.99
N PHE A 745 16.75 11.48 10.14
CA PHE A 745 15.35 11.77 10.36
C PHE A 745 14.49 10.62 9.80
N ASP A 746 13.80 9.91 10.69
CA ASP A 746 12.91 8.83 10.30
C ASP A 746 11.60 9.40 9.75
N THR A 747 11.26 9.10 8.50
CA THR A 747 10.01 9.52 7.85
C THR A 747 8.88 8.53 8.05
N VAL A 748 9.12 7.38 8.68
CA VAL A 748 8.17 6.28 8.87
C VAL A 748 8.10 5.88 10.34
N PRO A 749 7.40 6.66 11.19
CA PRO A 749 7.41 6.50 12.65
C PRO A 749 6.63 5.27 13.14
N TYR A 750 6.49 4.24 12.31
CA TYR A 750 5.76 3.01 12.63
C TYR A 750 6.41 1.80 11.95
N GLY A 751 6.33 0.66 12.63
CA GLY A 751 7.02 -0.55 12.18
C GLY A 751 8.48 -0.54 12.61
N GLY A 752 9.34 -1.19 11.87
CA GLY A 752 10.78 -1.24 12.09
C GLY A 752 11.54 -1.06 10.79
N ASP A 753 12.84 -0.84 10.88
CA ASP A 753 13.77 -0.69 9.76
C ASP A 753 14.03 -2.05 9.07
N ASP A 754 13.02 -2.57 8.39
CA ASP A 754 13.17 -3.76 7.55
C ASP A 754 13.54 -3.38 6.10
N ALA A 755 13.96 -4.37 5.32
CA ALA A 755 14.36 -4.19 3.93
C ALA A 755 13.16 -4.08 2.96
N SER A 756 12.07 -3.41 3.37
CA SER A 756 10.92 -3.14 2.50
C SER A 756 11.09 -1.84 1.73
N MET A 757 10.57 -1.81 0.50
CA MET A 757 10.65 -0.66 -0.40
C MET A 757 9.50 0.33 -0.16
N THR A 758 9.33 0.80 1.09
CA THR A 758 8.34 1.80 1.48
C THR A 758 8.97 2.80 2.42
N GLY A 759 8.59 4.07 2.33
CA GLY A 759 9.16 5.14 3.13
C GLY A 759 9.91 6.16 2.27
N SER A 760 11.05 6.63 2.75
CA SER A 760 11.86 7.67 2.10
C SER A 760 12.36 7.23 0.73
N TRP A 761 11.86 7.90 -0.31
CA TRP A 761 12.21 7.58 -1.71
C TRP A 761 13.40 8.40 -2.20
N SER A 762 13.31 9.70 -2.04
CA SER A 762 14.32 10.63 -2.56
C SER A 762 14.40 11.90 -1.70
N ASN A 763 15.46 12.67 -1.91
CA ASN A 763 15.67 13.94 -1.24
C ASN A 763 16.28 14.98 -2.19
N TYR A 764 16.17 16.28 -1.82
CA TYR A 764 16.80 17.37 -2.55
C TYR A 764 17.41 18.37 -1.54
N PRO A 765 18.76 18.43 -1.41
CA PRO A 765 19.43 19.23 -0.39
C PRO A 765 19.90 20.61 -0.89
N TYR A 766 19.59 21.03 -2.12
CA TYR A 766 20.26 22.16 -2.77
C TYR A 766 19.53 23.51 -2.65
N PHE A 767 18.47 23.60 -1.85
CA PHE A 767 17.81 24.89 -1.62
C PHE A 767 18.70 25.86 -0.84
N LYS A 768 18.67 27.15 -1.23
CA LYS A 768 19.48 28.21 -0.60
C LYS A 768 19.05 28.49 0.83
N SER A 769 17.79 28.23 1.18
CA SER A 769 17.29 28.29 2.55
C SER A 769 17.97 27.28 3.49
N GLY A 770 18.67 26.30 2.94
CA GLY A 770 19.34 25.22 3.67
C GLY A 770 18.37 24.17 4.21
N VAL A 771 17.14 24.11 3.72
CA VAL A 771 16.27 22.97 3.97
C VAL A 771 16.57 21.82 3.02
N VAL A 772 16.33 20.63 3.49
CA VAL A 772 16.32 19.39 2.70
C VAL A 772 14.89 18.93 2.58
N VAL A 773 14.42 18.68 1.37
CA VAL A 773 13.10 18.09 1.17
C VAL A 773 13.24 16.60 0.92
N VAL A 774 12.34 15.82 1.51
CA VAL A 774 12.36 14.37 1.44
C VAL A 774 10.96 13.87 1.10
N THR A 775 10.84 13.05 0.07
CA THR A 775 9.59 12.34 -0.21
C THR A 775 9.58 10.99 0.49
N SER A 776 8.46 10.69 1.14
CA SER A 776 8.18 9.38 1.71
C SER A 776 6.91 8.85 1.07
N SER A 777 6.98 7.65 0.50
CA SER A 777 6.06 7.17 -0.54
C SER A 777 4.57 7.24 -0.15
N ARG A 778 4.24 6.90 1.09
CA ARG A 778 2.87 6.88 1.60
C ARG A 778 2.55 8.03 2.55
N GLU A 779 3.56 8.59 3.15
CA GLU A 779 3.47 9.64 4.14
C GLU A 779 3.26 10.99 3.46
N GLY A 780 4.17 11.39 2.57
CA GLY A 780 4.11 12.66 1.85
C GLY A 780 5.45 13.35 1.70
N LEU A 781 5.46 14.68 1.85
CA LEU A 781 6.62 15.55 1.71
C LEU A 781 7.07 16.06 3.09
N PHE A 782 8.30 15.77 3.46
CA PHE A 782 8.97 16.34 4.63
C PHE A 782 9.89 17.48 4.20
N VAL A 783 9.87 18.56 4.95
CA VAL A 783 10.83 19.65 4.88
C VAL A 783 11.61 19.62 6.18
N VAL A 784 12.88 19.30 6.10
CA VAL A 784 13.75 19.12 7.27
C VAL A 784 15.00 20.00 7.18
N ARG A 785 15.73 20.15 8.29
CA ARG A 785 16.95 20.95 8.33
C ARG A 785 18.03 20.23 9.13
N TYR A 786 19.12 19.91 8.48
CA TYR A 786 20.30 19.39 9.17
C TYR A 786 20.97 20.50 9.99
N ARG A 787 21.23 20.20 11.27
CA ARG A 787 21.91 21.08 12.23
C ARG A 787 23.17 20.40 12.74
N PRO A 788 24.33 20.65 12.14
CA PRO A 788 25.58 20.08 12.64
C PRO A 788 25.74 20.39 14.13
N ARG A 789 25.91 19.37 14.97
CA ARG A 789 26.24 19.58 16.38
C ARG A 789 27.65 20.19 16.46
N THR A 790 27.77 21.39 16.99
CA THR A 790 29.05 21.90 17.43
C THR A 790 29.51 21.03 18.59
N ILE A 791 30.48 20.15 18.33
CA ILE A 791 31.17 19.46 19.40
C ILE A 791 31.87 20.57 20.22
N SER A 792 31.29 20.95 21.36
CA SER A 792 32.01 21.75 22.32
C SER A 792 33.12 20.87 22.85
N GLU A 793 34.41 21.23 22.55
CA GLU A 793 35.60 20.64 23.12
C GLU A 793 35.57 20.59 24.66
#